data_76c5960d547a37ea968bdf94fea69354
#
_entry.id   76c5960d547a37ea968bdf94fea69354
#
_cell.length_a   1.000
_cell.length_b   1.000
_cell.length_c   1.000
_cell.angle_alpha   90.00
_cell.angle_beta   90.00
_cell.angle_gamma   90.00
#
_symmetry.space_group_name_H-M   'P 1'
#
loop_
_entity.id
_entity.type
_entity.pdbx_description
1 polymer ?
#
loop_
_entity_poly.entity_id
_entity_poly.type
_entity_poly.pdbx_seq_one_letter_code
_entity_poly.pdbx_strand_id
1 'polypeptide(L)'
;MRYSLLSICFCIFFYAILGIPQANAKNSFAFDSYEATIKRDKWGVPHVTGKTDADAAFGLAYAHAQDDIQNIAENMVLYRAEMGLKNGFKGIASDYLIKALNIKQLIQNDYTTALSPEVRAVVEGYTAGLNYWNSVTKKHKYKSIFPITEYDVISGFVIQNLFFSGVVNEIERLQSNKVDATGTKAKNQSNLYQAHEKILGSNALALNFNKTENGSTQLVINSHQPLDGPVAWYEAHIQSDQGWNMMGGLFPGSPFIFVGFNENLGWGLTVNKPDLTDIYELKLNPENENQYLLDNEWVDFDVETIRLPVKIFGPIKWTFKRTVKKSRHGPIIENDQGVFAIRFAGMTDIRQVEQWYRLNKSKNIEDWLAAMDMRSIVSFNAIYADKDKNILFLHNAAIPIRDESIDWSFPVDGSDSSLIWHEKVPLKELPLIINPASGWLVSTNQDPFRVTSETSNLNREDYSKTLGLQTRMTNRAYRALELLDSDQAISSEQLLKIKFDNKFSKQSRAFQYIKPVLDYSFESDQLVRAQTVLREWDLTTDLDSRGAPLGVCSLSPEWLAEQENRTPPDVFSVFKQCVKNITSKYKRIDPLWSEVNFLIRGTKKVPIQGGPDTLRAIYGETQEDGSLKAVAGDGLVVFVEWDQDGMISAKSIHQYGSATQNKLSPHYSDQVEIFAEETLKETYFKIEALEANTESMITVPFNYD
;
A
#
# COMPACT_ATOMS: atom_id res chain seq x y z
N MET A 1 -82.07 0.67 -9.25
CA MET A 1 -82.87 1.12 -10.43
C MET A 1 -81.88 1.53 -11.50
N ARG A 2 -81.87 0.76 -12.58
CA ARG A 2 -81.70 1.11 -14.01
C ARG A 2 -80.44 1.92 -14.41
N TYR A 3 -79.47 1.26 -15.08
CA TYR A 3 -79.31 1.04 -16.54
C TYR A 3 -79.08 2.32 -17.35
N SER A 4 -77.92 2.39 -18.07
CA SER A 4 -77.77 2.33 -19.54
C SER A 4 -76.36 2.75 -19.88
N LEU A 5 -75.49 1.97 -20.43
CA LEU A 5 -75.17 1.54 -21.79
C LEU A 5 -75.36 2.60 -22.88
N LEU A 6 -74.25 2.91 -23.55
CA LEU A 6 -73.98 2.96 -25.00
C LEU A 6 -72.65 3.63 -25.25
N SER A 7 -71.71 2.94 -25.78
CA SER A 7 -71.41 2.55 -27.20
C SER A 7 -70.50 3.54 -27.91
N ILE A 8 -69.26 3.14 -28.11
CA ILE A 8 -68.47 2.96 -29.33
C ILE A 8 -68.35 4.18 -30.26
N CYS A 9 -67.09 4.63 -30.43
CA CYS A 9 -66.59 4.95 -31.76
C CYS A 9 -65.06 4.63 -31.87
N PHE A 10 -64.76 3.63 -32.69
CA PHE A 10 -63.44 3.23 -33.15
C PHE A 10 -62.94 4.30 -34.15
N CYS A 11 -61.83 4.98 -33.83
CA CYS A 11 -61.05 5.63 -34.86
C CYS A 11 -59.64 5.03 -34.82
N ILE A 12 -59.37 4.14 -35.76
CA ILE A 12 -58.07 3.59 -36.09
C ILE A 12 -57.28 4.68 -36.77
N PHE A 13 -56.27 5.22 -36.09
CA PHE A 13 -55.20 5.96 -36.72
C PHE A 13 -53.97 5.06 -36.81
N PHE A 14 -53.71 4.56 -38.03
CA PHE A 14 -52.46 3.96 -38.39
C PHE A 14 -51.37 5.05 -38.36
N TYR A 15 -50.57 5.13 -37.32
CA TYR A 15 -49.28 5.77 -37.38
C TYR A 15 -48.25 4.72 -37.74
N ALA A 16 -47.73 4.83 -38.95
CA ALA A 16 -46.53 4.12 -39.38
C ALA A 16 -45.35 4.56 -38.49
N ILE A 17 -44.98 3.73 -37.54
CA ILE A 17 -43.75 3.87 -36.79
C ILE A 17 -42.65 3.43 -37.75
N LEU A 18 -42.00 4.42 -38.37
CA LEU A 18 -40.67 4.24 -38.96
C LEU A 18 -39.76 3.78 -37.81
N GLY A 19 -39.46 2.50 -37.80
CA GLY A 19 -38.46 1.91 -36.92
C GLY A 19 -37.11 2.58 -37.17
N ILE A 20 -36.73 3.48 -36.29
CA ILE A 20 -35.33 3.84 -36.13
C ILE A 20 -34.67 2.56 -35.61
N PRO A 21 -33.69 1.98 -36.33
CA PRO A 21 -32.96 0.87 -35.78
C PRO A 21 -32.24 1.43 -34.53
N GLN A 22 -32.67 0.98 -33.33
CA GLN A 22 -31.79 1.04 -32.19
C GLN A 22 -30.53 0.26 -32.58
N ALA A 23 -29.51 1.00 -32.93
CA ALA A 23 -28.18 0.46 -32.99
C ALA A 23 -27.91 -0.09 -31.57
N ASN A 24 -28.12 -1.39 -31.40
CA ASN A 24 -27.42 -2.16 -30.39
C ASN A 24 -25.94 -1.94 -30.68
N ALA A 25 -25.35 -0.94 -30.08
CA ALA A 25 -23.92 -0.89 -29.92
C ALA A 25 -23.57 -2.12 -29.06
N LYS A 26 -23.36 -3.26 -29.68
CA LYS A 26 -22.45 -4.26 -29.18
C LYS A 26 -21.15 -3.48 -29.05
N ASN A 27 -20.79 -3.12 -27.82
CA ASN A 27 -19.42 -2.84 -27.48
C ASN A 27 -18.64 -4.15 -27.71
N SER A 28 -18.31 -4.42 -28.96
CA SER A 28 -17.24 -5.33 -29.30
C SER A 28 -15.98 -4.58 -28.90
N PHE A 29 -15.46 -4.85 -27.68
CA PHE A 29 -14.09 -4.51 -27.38
C PHE A 29 -13.26 -5.15 -28.49
N ALA A 30 -12.56 -4.35 -29.29
CA ALA A 30 -11.70 -4.84 -30.35
C ALA A 30 -10.42 -5.39 -29.69
N PHE A 31 -10.50 -6.61 -29.11
CA PHE A 31 -9.34 -7.27 -28.48
C PHE A 31 -8.27 -7.63 -29.52
N ASP A 32 -8.69 -7.80 -30.78
CA ASP A 32 -7.82 -8.18 -31.90
C ASP A 32 -6.76 -7.12 -32.25
N SER A 33 -6.84 -5.92 -31.65
CA SER A 33 -5.82 -4.88 -31.79
C SER A 33 -4.62 -5.06 -30.85
N TYR A 34 -4.70 -5.98 -29.89
CA TYR A 34 -3.62 -6.29 -28.94
C TYR A 34 -3.03 -7.68 -29.24
N GLU A 35 -1.76 -7.86 -28.92
CA GLU A 35 -1.10 -9.16 -28.94
C GLU A 35 0.00 -9.21 -27.87
N ALA A 36 -0.09 -10.20 -26.97
CA ALA A 36 0.91 -10.41 -25.93
C ALA A 36 1.25 -11.89 -25.77
N THR A 37 2.52 -12.18 -25.55
CA THR A 37 2.99 -13.51 -25.15
C THR A 37 3.23 -13.53 -23.64
N ILE A 38 2.68 -14.53 -22.96
CA ILE A 38 2.83 -14.77 -21.52
C ILE A 38 3.59 -16.07 -21.35
N LYS A 39 4.83 -16.01 -20.87
CA LYS A 39 5.60 -17.18 -20.42
C LYS A 39 5.49 -17.26 -18.90
N ARG A 40 5.18 -18.42 -18.35
CA ARG A 40 5.29 -18.66 -16.93
C ARG A 40 6.52 -19.48 -16.65
N ASP A 41 7.35 -19.02 -15.72
CA ASP A 41 8.52 -19.77 -15.27
C ASP A 41 8.12 -20.94 -14.37
N LYS A 42 9.10 -21.73 -13.93
CA LYS A 42 8.87 -22.91 -13.06
C LYS A 42 8.29 -22.58 -11.68
N TRP A 43 8.18 -21.30 -11.31
CA TRP A 43 7.52 -20.80 -10.11
C TRP A 43 6.16 -20.16 -10.43
N GLY A 44 5.73 -20.25 -11.69
CA GLY A 44 4.49 -19.69 -12.20
C GLY A 44 4.48 -18.18 -12.35
N VAL A 45 5.61 -17.48 -12.13
CA VAL A 45 5.70 -16.02 -12.30
C VAL A 45 5.49 -15.69 -13.78
N PRO A 46 4.58 -14.76 -14.13
CA PRO A 46 4.35 -14.39 -15.51
C PRO A 46 5.43 -13.42 -16.00
N HIS A 47 6.02 -13.76 -17.13
CA HIS A 47 6.87 -12.90 -17.96
C HIS A 47 6.07 -12.55 -19.22
N VAL A 48 5.65 -11.30 -19.30
CA VAL A 48 4.74 -10.81 -20.34
C VAL A 48 5.51 -9.98 -21.34
N THR A 49 5.39 -10.32 -22.63
CA THR A 49 6.04 -9.60 -23.72
C THR A 49 4.98 -9.11 -24.71
N GLY A 50 5.04 -7.83 -25.08
CA GLY A 50 4.20 -7.20 -26.09
C GLY A 50 5.03 -6.39 -27.07
N LYS A 51 4.49 -6.14 -28.28
CA LYS A 51 5.12 -5.25 -29.24
C LYS A 51 5.07 -3.78 -28.78
N THR A 52 3.93 -3.39 -28.17
CA THR A 52 3.74 -2.08 -27.57
C THR A 52 3.61 -2.20 -26.05
N ASP A 53 3.74 -1.08 -25.34
CA ASP A 53 3.47 -1.02 -23.91
C ASP A 53 2.02 -1.41 -23.60
N ALA A 54 1.09 -1.05 -24.48
CA ALA A 54 -0.33 -1.41 -24.36
C ALA A 54 -0.56 -2.93 -24.52
N ASP A 55 0.16 -3.58 -25.45
CA ASP A 55 0.12 -5.05 -25.60
C ASP A 55 0.63 -5.76 -24.34
N ALA A 56 1.76 -5.28 -23.82
CA ALA A 56 2.32 -5.83 -22.58
C ALA A 56 1.37 -5.66 -21.39
N ALA A 57 0.72 -4.50 -21.27
CA ALA A 57 -0.29 -4.24 -20.25
C ALA A 57 -1.53 -5.14 -20.40
N PHE A 58 -1.98 -5.40 -21.65
CA PHE A 58 -3.05 -6.34 -21.96
C PHE A 58 -2.72 -7.76 -21.48
N GLY A 59 -1.53 -8.24 -21.81
CA GLY A 59 -1.05 -9.57 -21.39
C GLY A 59 -0.91 -9.68 -19.87
N LEU A 60 -0.37 -8.65 -19.20
CA LEU A 60 -0.26 -8.59 -17.75
C LEU A 60 -1.63 -8.69 -17.09
N ALA A 61 -2.61 -7.92 -17.56
CA ALA A 61 -3.97 -7.93 -17.03
C ALA A 61 -4.62 -9.30 -17.12
N TYR A 62 -4.44 -9.98 -18.26
CA TYR A 62 -4.93 -11.35 -18.47
C TYR A 62 -4.27 -12.34 -17.49
N ALA A 63 -2.94 -12.32 -17.37
CA ALA A 63 -2.19 -13.20 -16.46
C ALA A 63 -2.59 -12.97 -15.00
N HIS A 64 -2.69 -11.70 -14.60
CA HIS A 64 -3.07 -11.31 -13.25
C HIS A 64 -4.50 -11.78 -12.92
N ALA A 65 -5.45 -11.61 -13.86
CA ALA A 65 -6.82 -12.09 -13.66
C ALA A 65 -6.93 -13.63 -13.57
N GLN A 66 -6.05 -14.39 -14.24
CA GLN A 66 -5.98 -15.85 -14.07
C GLN A 66 -5.60 -16.23 -12.64
N ASP A 67 -4.71 -15.49 -12.02
CA ASP A 67 -4.15 -15.79 -10.70
C ASP A 67 -4.93 -15.13 -9.56
N ASP A 68 -5.45 -13.91 -9.75
CA ASP A 68 -5.98 -13.08 -8.67
C ASP A 68 -7.20 -12.20 -9.03
N ILE A 69 -8.10 -12.68 -9.82
CA ILE A 69 -9.35 -11.95 -10.13
C ILE A 69 -10.15 -11.59 -8.86
N GLN A 70 -9.99 -12.32 -7.76
CA GLN A 70 -10.68 -12.04 -6.51
C GLN A 70 -10.31 -10.67 -5.95
N ASN A 71 -9.02 -10.41 -5.76
CA ASN A 71 -8.53 -9.14 -5.21
C ASN A 71 -8.72 -7.99 -6.20
N ILE A 72 -8.53 -8.24 -7.50
CA ILE A 72 -8.86 -7.26 -8.55
C ILE A 72 -10.33 -6.84 -8.43
N ALA A 73 -11.25 -7.78 -8.30
CA ALA A 73 -12.68 -7.49 -8.17
C ALA A 73 -13.01 -6.72 -6.89
N GLU A 74 -12.34 -7.00 -5.79
CA GLU A 74 -12.51 -6.27 -4.53
C GLU A 74 -12.09 -4.81 -4.67
N ASN A 75 -10.95 -4.56 -5.32
CA ASN A 75 -10.47 -3.22 -5.61
C ASN A 75 -11.42 -2.47 -6.56
N MET A 76 -11.91 -3.09 -7.63
CA MET A 76 -12.86 -2.44 -8.55
C MET A 76 -14.15 -2.01 -7.85
N VAL A 77 -14.68 -2.80 -6.90
CA VAL A 77 -15.85 -2.42 -6.10
C VAL A 77 -15.57 -1.19 -5.22
N LEU A 78 -14.38 -1.12 -4.62
CA LEU A 78 -13.93 0.06 -3.85
C LEU A 78 -13.79 1.28 -4.76
N TYR A 79 -13.09 1.14 -5.89
CA TYR A 79 -12.80 2.24 -6.82
C TYR A 79 -14.06 2.87 -7.44
N ARG A 80 -15.13 2.08 -7.57
CA ARG A 80 -16.46 2.54 -8.01
C ARG A 80 -17.31 3.13 -6.89
N ALA A 81 -16.84 3.13 -5.65
CA ALA A 81 -17.64 3.46 -4.46
C ALA A 81 -18.94 2.63 -4.38
N GLU A 82 -18.79 1.30 -4.45
CA GLU A 82 -19.87 0.29 -4.41
C GLU A 82 -19.71 -0.69 -3.24
N MET A 83 -18.88 -0.36 -2.24
CA MET A 83 -18.69 -1.18 -1.05
C MET A 83 -19.99 -1.36 -0.24
N GLY A 84 -20.89 -0.38 -0.26
CA GLY A 84 -22.22 -0.49 0.31
C GLY A 84 -23.07 -1.59 -0.34
N LEU A 85 -22.92 -1.83 -1.63
CA LEU A 85 -23.57 -2.94 -2.34
C LEU A 85 -22.98 -4.30 -1.98
N LYS A 86 -21.70 -4.37 -1.64
CA LYS A 86 -20.99 -5.59 -1.25
C LYS A 86 -21.16 -5.89 0.25
N ASN A 87 -20.85 -4.93 1.10
CA ASN A 87 -20.67 -5.08 2.54
C ASN A 87 -21.83 -4.48 3.38
N GLY A 88 -22.91 -3.98 2.72
CA GLY A 88 -24.02 -3.32 3.40
C GLY A 88 -23.58 -2.02 4.07
N PHE A 89 -24.12 -1.75 5.26
CA PHE A 89 -23.82 -0.51 5.99
C PHE A 89 -22.32 -0.30 6.31
N LYS A 90 -21.54 -1.37 6.43
CA LYS A 90 -20.11 -1.29 6.70
C LYS A 90 -19.31 -0.64 5.56
N GLY A 91 -19.84 -0.68 4.32
CA GLY A 91 -19.19 -0.09 3.16
C GLY A 91 -19.59 1.35 2.85
N ILE A 92 -20.58 1.93 3.59
CA ILE A 92 -21.10 3.27 3.26
C ILE A 92 -20.06 4.37 3.42
N ALA A 93 -19.22 4.29 4.42
CA ALA A 93 -18.33 5.38 4.75
C ALA A 93 -17.24 5.56 3.67
N SER A 94 -16.66 4.46 3.13
CA SER A 94 -15.75 4.53 1.99
C SER A 94 -16.44 5.06 0.73
N ASP A 95 -17.65 4.57 0.45
CA ASP A 95 -18.41 5.05 -0.71
C ASP A 95 -18.75 6.54 -0.59
N TYR A 96 -19.09 7.00 0.62
CA TYR A 96 -19.34 8.41 0.89
C TYR A 96 -18.12 9.26 0.59
N LEU A 97 -16.95 8.89 1.11
CA LEU A 97 -15.70 9.65 0.93
C LEU A 97 -15.32 9.75 -0.56
N ILE A 98 -15.32 8.63 -1.29
CA ILE A 98 -14.95 8.59 -2.71
C ILE A 98 -15.94 9.42 -3.54
N LYS A 99 -17.24 9.38 -3.25
CA LYS A 99 -18.25 10.16 -3.96
C LYS A 99 -18.23 11.63 -3.56
N ALA A 100 -18.00 11.96 -2.30
CA ALA A 100 -17.88 13.34 -1.84
C ALA A 100 -16.70 14.08 -2.51
N LEU A 101 -15.61 13.37 -2.82
CA LEU A 101 -14.48 13.91 -3.57
C LEU A 101 -14.74 13.98 -5.08
N ASN A 102 -15.78 13.33 -5.57
CA ASN A 102 -16.17 13.31 -6.99
C ASN A 102 -15.05 12.81 -7.92
N ILE A 103 -14.30 11.78 -7.47
CA ILE A 103 -13.10 11.25 -8.16
C ILE A 103 -13.39 10.90 -9.62
N LYS A 104 -14.56 10.32 -9.90
CA LYS A 104 -14.94 9.97 -11.28
C LYS A 104 -14.99 11.19 -12.20
N GLN A 105 -15.60 12.29 -11.75
CA GLN A 105 -15.69 13.53 -12.55
C GLN A 105 -14.31 14.17 -12.72
N LEU A 106 -13.48 14.16 -11.67
CA LEU A 106 -12.10 14.63 -11.75
C LEU A 106 -11.35 13.90 -12.88
N ILE A 107 -11.39 12.57 -12.89
CA ILE A 107 -10.73 11.78 -13.94
C ILE A 107 -11.31 12.10 -15.32
N GLN A 108 -12.64 12.19 -15.46
CA GLN A 108 -13.27 12.52 -16.74
C GLN A 108 -12.82 13.88 -17.30
N ASN A 109 -12.66 14.88 -16.43
CA ASN A 109 -12.24 16.21 -16.83
C ASN A 109 -10.77 16.23 -17.30
N ASP A 110 -9.90 15.50 -16.63
CA ASP A 110 -8.45 15.60 -16.77
C ASP A 110 -7.80 14.47 -17.57
N TYR A 111 -8.56 13.42 -17.95
CA TYR A 111 -8.04 12.22 -18.60
C TYR A 111 -7.18 12.51 -19.83
N THR A 112 -7.65 13.39 -20.71
CA THR A 112 -6.94 13.70 -21.95
C THR A 112 -5.91 14.82 -21.83
N THR A 113 -6.01 15.65 -20.81
CA THR A 113 -5.16 16.84 -20.63
C THR A 113 -4.02 16.59 -19.66
N ALA A 114 -4.23 15.74 -18.63
CA ALA A 114 -3.23 15.47 -17.61
C ALA A 114 -2.39 14.18 -17.88
N LEU A 115 -2.88 13.27 -18.74
CA LEU A 115 -2.22 12.00 -19.04
C LEU A 115 -1.70 11.97 -20.48
N SER A 116 -0.47 11.48 -20.65
CA SER A 116 0.12 11.29 -21.97
C SER A 116 -0.65 10.23 -22.79
N PRO A 117 -0.59 10.28 -24.13
CA PRO A 117 -1.18 9.26 -24.99
C PRO A 117 -0.66 7.85 -24.67
N GLU A 118 0.62 7.73 -24.33
CA GLU A 118 1.28 6.48 -23.99
C GLU A 118 0.68 5.85 -22.72
N VAL A 119 0.52 6.63 -21.67
CA VAL A 119 -0.10 6.16 -20.40
C VAL A 119 -1.55 5.77 -20.62
N ARG A 120 -2.31 6.56 -21.38
CA ARG A 120 -3.70 6.20 -21.71
C ARG A 120 -3.77 4.88 -22.45
N ALA A 121 -2.90 4.66 -23.46
CA ALA A 121 -2.84 3.40 -24.19
C ALA A 121 -2.51 2.20 -23.27
N VAL A 122 -1.60 2.37 -22.31
CA VAL A 122 -1.28 1.34 -21.31
C VAL A 122 -2.49 1.01 -20.43
N VAL A 123 -3.18 2.03 -19.91
CA VAL A 123 -4.38 1.82 -19.07
C VAL A 123 -5.52 1.18 -19.86
N GLU A 124 -5.73 1.60 -21.10
CA GLU A 124 -6.72 1.02 -22.02
C GLU A 124 -6.37 -0.44 -22.34
N GLY A 125 -5.08 -0.75 -22.65
CA GLY A 125 -4.60 -2.12 -22.87
C GLY A 125 -4.83 -3.02 -21.65
N TYR A 126 -4.47 -2.54 -20.45
CA TYR A 126 -4.72 -3.28 -19.21
C TYR A 126 -6.21 -3.55 -18.98
N THR A 127 -7.04 -2.55 -19.20
CA THR A 127 -8.51 -2.66 -19.07
C THR A 127 -9.07 -3.66 -20.07
N ALA A 128 -8.59 -3.60 -21.33
CA ALA A 128 -8.96 -4.55 -22.37
C ALA A 128 -8.57 -6.00 -22.01
N GLY A 129 -7.37 -6.21 -21.42
CA GLY A 129 -6.92 -7.53 -20.98
C GLY A 129 -7.79 -8.13 -19.88
N LEU A 130 -8.22 -7.33 -18.89
CA LEU A 130 -9.19 -7.77 -17.87
C LEU A 130 -10.54 -8.15 -18.49
N ASN A 131 -11.05 -7.32 -19.40
CA ASN A 131 -12.31 -7.58 -20.09
C ASN A 131 -12.22 -8.80 -21.02
N TYR A 132 -11.07 -9.01 -21.69
CA TYR A 132 -10.81 -10.19 -22.48
C TYR A 132 -10.83 -11.45 -21.63
N TRP A 133 -10.15 -11.45 -20.46
CA TRP A 133 -10.21 -12.57 -19.53
C TRP A 133 -11.66 -12.93 -19.17
N ASN A 134 -12.50 -11.94 -18.87
CA ASN A 134 -13.92 -12.17 -18.59
C ASN A 134 -14.69 -12.76 -19.80
N SER A 135 -14.34 -12.39 -21.01
CA SER A 135 -15.02 -12.85 -22.24
C SER A 135 -14.75 -14.34 -22.51
N VAL A 136 -13.52 -14.81 -22.25
CA VAL A 136 -13.10 -16.19 -22.52
C VAL A 136 -13.31 -17.11 -21.30
N THR A 137 -13.41 -16.56 -20.09
CA THR A 137 -13.64 -17.34 -18.86
C THR A 137 -15.14 -17.48 -18.59
N LYS A 138 -15.74 -18.59 -19.05
CA LYS A 138 -17.21 -18.78 -19.06
C LYS A 138 -17.86 -18.84 -17.67
N LYS A 139 -17.14 -19.32 -16.62
CA LYS A 139 -17.70 -19.57 -15.29
C LYS A 139 -16.83 -18.94 -14.19
N HIS A 140 -17.26 -17.80 -13.68
CA HIS A 140 -16.72 -17.18 -12.47
C HIS A 140 -17.78 -16.32 -11.76
N LYS A 141 -17.57 -16.05 -10.46
CA LYS A 141 -18.54 -15.31 -9.61
C LYS A 141 -18.43 -13.79 -9.72
N TYR A 142 -17.47 -13.25 -10.47
CA TYR A 142 -17.14 -11.82 -10.52
C TYR A 142 -17.72 -11.08 -11.72
N LYS A 143 -18.69 -11.65 -12.44
CA LYS A 143 -19.27 -11.07 -13.67
C LYS A 143 -19.85 -9.67 -13.50
N SER A 144 -20.32 -9.35 -12.30
CA SER A 144 -20.97 -8.06 -12.03
C SER A 144 -20.06 -6.85 -12.05
N ILE A 145 -18.73 -7.03 -11.96
CA ILE A 145 -17.79 -5.92 -12.06
C ILE A 145 -17.43 -5.55 -13.49
N PHE A 146 -17.77 -6.40 -14.46
CA PHE A 146 -17.46 -6.18 -15.88
C PHE A 146 -18.59 -5.45 -16.61
N PRO A 147 -18.27 -4.60 -17.59
CA PRO A 147 -16.92 -4.26 -18.03
C PRO A 147 -16.17 -3.39 -17.03
N ILE A 148 -14.85 -3.55 -16.94
CA ILE A 148 -13.95 -2.66 -16.26
C ILE A 148 -13.54 -1.55 -17.23
N THR A 149 -13.42 -0.31 -16.74
CA THR A 149 -13.08 0.85 -17.54
C THR A 149 -11.74 1.45 -17.08
N GLU A 150 -11.12 2.25 -17.96
CA GLU A 150 -9.92 3.03 -17.66
C GLU A 150 -10.13 3.96 -16.46
N TYR A 151 -11.33 4.48 -16.27
CA TYR A 151 -11.69 5.32 -15.11
C TYR A 151 -11.62 4.53 -13.79
N ASP A 152 -12.00 3.25 -13.82
CA ASP A 152 -11.91 2.38 -12.64
C ASP A 152 -10.45 2.19 -12.22
N VAL A 153 -9.56 1.91 -13.17
CA VAL A 153 -8.13 1.70 -12.93
C VAL A 153 -7.49 2.98 -12.38
N ILE A 154 -7.73 4.13 -13.02
CA ILE A 154 -7.17 5.42 -12.57
C ILE A 154 -7.73 5.82 -11.20
N SER A 155 -9.01 5.53 -10.92
CA SER A 155 -9.60 5.78 -9.59
C SER A 155 -8.81 5.11 -8.49
N GLY A 156 -8.22 3.92 -8.73
CA GLY A 156 -7.37 3.24 -7.76
C GLY A 156 -6.16 4.06 -7.35
N PHE A 157 -5.50 4.71 -8.30
CA PHE A 157 -4.34 5.57 -8.04
C PHE A 157 -4.73 6.86 -7.29
N VAL A 158 -5.85 7.48 -7.65
CA VAL A 158 -6.35 8.66 -6.94
C VAL A 158 -6.77 8.32 -5.50
N ILE A 159 -7.46 7.19 -5.30
CA ILE A 159 -7.88 6.71 -3.98
C ILE A 159 -6.66 6.35 -3.11
N GLN A 160 -5.60 5.84 -3.70
CA GLN A 160 -4.37 5.56 -2.96
C GLN A 160 -3.82 6.83 -2.29
N ASN A 161 -3.90 7.99 -2.94
CA ASN A 161 -3.50 9.27 -2.33
C ASN A 161 -4.30 9.60 -1.06
N LEU A 162 -5.58 9.21 -0.97
CA LEU A 162 -6.38 9.41 0.24
C LEU A 162 -5.79 8.67 1.44
N PHE A 163 -5.31 7.45 1.22
CA PHE A 163 -4.76 6.64 2.32
C PHE A 163 -3.39 7.12 2.76
N PHE A 164 -2.58 7.61 1.82
CA PHE A 164 -1.21 8.03 2.11
C PHE A 164 -1.04 9.53 2.40
N SER A 165 -2.10 10.34 2.30
CA SER A 165 -2.07 11.76 2.69
C SER A 165 -2.38 12.01 4.17
N GLY A 166 -2.85 11.01 4.91
CA GLY A 166 -3.27 11.18 6.30
C GLY A 166 -4.68 11.72 6.48
N VAL A 167 -5.38 12.09 5.39
CA VAL A 167 -6.71 12.74 5.44
C VAL A 167 -7.76 11.90 6.17
N VAL A 168 -7.71 10.57 6.08
CA VAL A 168 -8.65 9.69 6.77
C VAL A 168 -8.55 9.86 8.29
N ASN A 169 -7.32 9.95 8.82
CA ASN A 169 -7.10 10.19 10.26
C ASN A 169 -7.65 11.54 10.70
N GLU A 170 -7.51 12.58 9.88
CA GLU A 170 -8.03 13.91 10.19
C GLU A 170 -9.55 13.94 10.14
N ILE A 171 -10.19 13.26 9.19
CA ILE A 171 -11.64 13.08 9.15
C ILE A 171 -12.14 12.38 10.43
N GLU A 172 -11.48 11.31 10.85
CA GLU A 172 -11.81 10.60 12.08
C GLU A 172 -11.63 11.47 13.31
N ARG A 173 -10.58 12.29 13.35
CA ARG A 173 -10.32 13.26 14.43
C ARG A 173 -11.46 14.28 14.55
N LEU A 174 -11.90 14.85 13.44
CA LEU A 174 -13.01 15.83 13.40
C LEU A 174 -14.37 15.21 13.73
N GLN A 175 -14.59 13.93 13.41
CA GLN A 175 -15.86 13.23 13.72
C GLN A 175 -15.91 12.67 15.15
N SER A 176 -14.76 12.45 15.79
CA SER A 176 -14.72 12.03 17.18
C SER A 176 -14.94 13.24 18.08
N ASN A 177 -16.11 13.38 18.71
CA ASN A 177 -16.49 14.46 19.64
C ASN A 177 -15.60 14.55 20.91
N LYS A 178 -14.35 14.15 20.83
CA LYS A 178 -13.37 14.14 21.94
C LYS A 178 -12.03 14.67 21.45
N VAL A 179 -11.98 15.95 21.17
CA VAL A 179 -10.72 16.69 21.21
C VAL A 179 -10.61 17.21 22.64
N ASP A 180 -9.83 16.53 23.46
CA ASP A 180 -9.35 17.15 24.68
C ASP A 180 -8.24 18.15 24.30
N ALA A 181 -8.07 19.18 25.11
CA ALA A 181 -7.09 20.26 24.92
C ALA A 181 -5.62 19.76 24.90
N THR A 182 -5.39 18.46 24.99
CA THR A 182 -4.07 17.81 25.01
C THR A 182 -3.78 17.00 23.73
N GLY A 183 -4.69 17.01 22.72
CA GLY A 183 -4.50 16.29 21.47
C GLY A 183 -4.59 14.77 21.57
N THR A 184 -5.03 14.20 22.69
CA THR A 184 -5.10 12.76 22.93
C THR A 184 -6.48 12.20 22.55
N LYS A 185 -6.52 11.28 21.61
CA LYS A 185 -7.73 10.69 21.02
C LYS A 185 -8.47 9.74 21.96
N ALA A 186 -9.80 9.87 22.02
CA ALA A 186 -10.66 8.79 22.46
C ALA A 186 -11.22 8.02 21.26
N LYS A 187 -11.12 6.72 21.35
CA LYS A 187 -11.54 5.76 20.33
C LYS A 187 -13.04 5.76 20.07
N ASN A 188 -13.47 6.09 18.85
CA ASN A 188 -14.57 5.40 18.20
C ASN A 188 -14.00 4.75 16.93
N GLN A 189 -13.99 3.43 16.89
CA GLN A 189 -13.43 2.66 15.78
C GLN A 189 -14.38 2.76 14.58
N SER A 190 -14.05 3.59 13.60
CA SER A 190 -14.65 3.46 12.28
C SER A 190 -13.99 2.26 11.59
N ASN A 191 -14.80 1.33 11.07
CA ASN A 191 -14.35 0.11 10.41
C ASN A 191 -13.85 0.33 8.97
N LEU A 192 -13.46 1.56 8.61
CA LEU A 192 -13.20 1.92 7.22
C LEU A 192 -11.97 1.25 6.61
N TYR A 193 -10.93 1.00 7.41
CA TYR A 193 -9.68 0.42 6.93
C TYR A 193 -8.83 -0.26 8.02
N GLN A 194 -9.42 -0.59 9.16
CA GLN A 194 -8.71 -1.01 10.38
C GLN A 194 -7.79 -2.23 10.25
N ALA A 195 -7.94 -3.05 9.21
CA ALA A 195 -7.09 -4.21 9.03
C ALA A 195 -5.79 -3.91 8.27
N HIS A 196 -5.75 -2.85 7.44
CA HIS A 196 -4.62 -2.60 6.54
C HIS A 196 -3.65 -1.52 7.02
N GLU A 197 -4.10 -0.45 7.68
CA GLU A 197 -3.22 0.61 8.18
C GLU A 197 -2.38 0.21 9.39
N LYS A 198 -2.82 -0.77 10.17
CA LYS A 198 -2.16 -1.15 11.44
C LYS A 198 -0.85 -1.91 11.28
N ILE A 199 -0.55 -2.42 10.10
CA ILE A 199 0.57 -3.36 9.87
C ILE A 199 1.45 -2.90 8.69
N LEU A 200 1.39 -1.62 8.32
CA LEU A 200 2.23 -1.08 7.26
C LEU A 200 3.65 -0.82 7.79
N GLY A 201 4.59 -1.47 7.20
CA GLY A 201 6.00 -1.29 7.41
C GLY A 201 6.73 -1.60 6.12
N SER A 202 8.04 -1.49 6.10
CA SER A 202 8.86 -1.90 4.96
C SER A 202 10.32 -1.91 5.35
N ASN A 203 11.14 -2.66 4.60
CA ASN A 203 12.59 -2.56 4.61
C ASN A 203 13.07 -2.32 3.18
N ALA A 204 14.00 -1.41 3.01
CA ALA A 204 14.78 -1.27 1.79
C ALA A 204 16.21 -0.91 2.16
N LEU A 205 17.18 -1.58 1.54
CA LEU A 205 18.62 -1.40 1.79
C LEU A 205 19.34 -1.27 0.46
N ALA A 206 20.31 -0.38 0.39
CA ALA A 206 21.22 -0.29 -0.76
C ALA A 206 22.68 -0.19 -0.30
N LEU A 207 23.54 -0.94 -0.94
CA LEU A 207 24.99 -0.88 -0.78
C LEU A 207 25.63 -0.51 -2.10
N ASN A 208 26.57 0.43 -2.09
CA ASN A 208 27.38 0.70 -3.27
C ASN A 208 28.70 -0.10 -3.26
N PHE A 209 29.44 -0.02 -4.34
CA PHE A 209 30.69 -0.74 -4.57
C PHE A 209 31.77 -0.54 -3.49
N ASN A 210 31.71 0.54 -2.70
CA ASN A 210 32.67 0.80 -1.62
C ASN A 210 32.36 -0.02 -0.36
N LYS A 211 31.12 -0.45 -0.21
CA LYS A 211 30.62 -1.18 0.96
C LYS A 211 30.51 -2.69 0.72
N THR A 212 30.54 -3.13 -0.53
CA THR A 212 30.42 -4.55 -0.90
C THR A 212 31.78 -5.21 -1.10
N GLU A 213 31.92 -6.47 -0.69
CA GLU A 213 33.17 -7.24 -0.83
C GLU A 213 33.60 -7.44 -2.29
N ASN A 214 32.62 -7.62 -3.18
CA ASN A 214 32.85 -7.90 -4.60
C ASN A 214 32.77 -6.64 -5.49
N GLY A 215 32.65 -5.44 -4.92
CA GLY A 215 32.58 -4.19 -5.66
C GLY A 215 31.29 -4.02 -6.49
N SER A 216 30.24 -4.79 -6.19
CA SER A 216 28.92 -4.66 -6.81
C SER A 216 28.10 -3.53 -6.20
N THR A 217 27.00 -3.14 -6.86
CA THR A 217 25.91 -2.37 -6.25
C THR A 217 24.78 -3.32 -5.91
N GLN A 218 24.26 -3.25 -4.68
CA GLN A 218 23.25 -4.18 -4.19
C GLN A 218 22.04 -3.45 -3.67
N LEU A 219 20.84 -4.01 -3.93
CA LEU A 219 19.56 -3.50 -3.50
C LEU A 219 18.71 -4.62 -2.92
N VAL A 220 18.18 -4.41 -1.70
CA VAL A 220 17.17 -5.26 -1.10
C VAL A 220 15.85 -4.51 -1.06
N ILE A 221 14.81 -5.12 -1.58
CA ILE A 221 13.44 -4.59 -1.64
C ILE A 221 12.55 -5.52 -0.82
N ASN A 222 11.88 -4.96 0.19
CA ASN A 222 10.92 -5.71 0.99
C ASN A 222 9.88 -4.78 1.62
N SER A 223 8.88 -4.38 0.86
CA SER A 223 7.76 -3.61 1.38
C SER A 223 6.76 -4.56 2.05
N HIS A 224 6.50 -4.32 3.35
CA HIS A 224 5.59 -5.15 4.15
C HIS A 224 4.14 -4.85 3.77
N GLN A 225 3.38 -5.90 3.52
CA GLN A 225 1.96 -5.83 3.19
C GLN A 225 1.19 -6.93 3.94
N PRO A 226 -0.14 -6.87 4.00
CA PRO A 226 -0.93 -8.06 4.28
C PRO A 226 -0.55 -9.18 3.32
N LEU A 227 -0.39 -10.41 3.86
CA LEU A 227 0.02 -11.58 3.06
C LEU A 227 -1.09 -12.04 2.10
N ASP A 228 -2.31 -11.56 2.28
CA ASP A 228 -3.48 -11.87 1.47
C ASP A 228 -4.38 -10.63 1.35
N GLY A 229 -5.24 -10.58 0.32
CA GLY A 229 -6.20 -9.49 0.13
C GLY A 229 -5.80 -8.42 -0.88
N PRO A 230 -6.53 -7.30 -0.93
CA PRO A 230 -6.49 -6.32 -2.02
C PRO A 230 -5.18 -5.58 -2.25
N VAL A 231 -4.27 -5.61 -1.26
CA VAL A 231 -2.94 -4.99 -1.33
C VAL A 231 -1.81 -5.99 -1.13
N ALA A 232 -2.08 -7.31 -1.25
CA ALA A 232 -1.04 -8.33 -1.31
C ALA A 232 -0.25 -8.20 -2.61
N TRP A 233 1.06 -8.50 -2.54
CA TRP A 233 1.93 -8.43 -3.71
C TRP A 233 1.57 -9.49 -4.75
N TYR A 234 1.66 -9.10 -6.01
CA TYR A 234 1.72 -9.97 -7.17
C TYR A 234 3.04 -9.73 -7.90
N GLU A 235 3.83 -10.79 -8.12
CA GLU A 235 5.12 -10.73 -8.81
C GLU A 235 4.93 -10.93 -10.31
N ALA A 236 5.51 -10.03 -11.13
CA ALA A 236 5.46 -10.14 -12.58
C ALA A 236 6.68 -9.49 -13.25
N HIS A 237 6.96 -9.91 -14.49
CA HIS A 237 7.92 -9.30 -15.40
C HIS A 237 7.19 -8.81 -16.64
N ILE A 238 7.41 -7.56 -17.05
CA ILE A 238 6.75 -6.90 -18.16
C ILE A 238 7.80 -6.40 -19.14
N GLN A 239 7.64 -6.72 -20.41
CA GLN A 239 8.52 -6.27 -21.49
C GLN A 239 7.75 -5.78 -22.71
N SER A 240 8.26 -4.76 -23.40
CA SER A 240 7.78 -4.31 -24.70
C SER A 240 8.92 -3.88 -25.62
N ASP A 241 8.70 -3.91 -26.93
CA ASP A 241 9.65 -3.38 -27.90
C ASP A 241 9.79 -1.84 -27.84
N GLN A 242 8.86 -1.17 -27.11
CA GLN A 242 8.95 0.27 -26.83
C GLN A 242 9.86 0.60 -25.64
N GLY A 243 10.57 -0.40 -25.08
CA GLY A 243 11.58 -0.24 -24.05
C GLY A 243 11.01 -0.26 -22.63
N TRP A 244 9.84 -0.82 -22.40
CA TRP A 244 9.42 -1.22 -21.07
C TRP A 244 10.06 -2.57 -20.75
N ASN A 245 10.81 -2.64 -19.67
CA ASN A 245 11.43 -3.87 -19.18
C ASN A 245 11.55 -3.77 -17.67
N MET A 246 10.58 -4.30 -16.92
CA MET A 246 10.51 -4.12 -15.48
C MET A 246 9.99 -5.39 -14.79
N MET A 247 10.68 -5.84 -13.72
CA MET A 247 10.27 -6.98 -12.91
C MET A 247 10.15 -6.58 -11.44
N GLY A 248 9.14 -7.11 -10.75
CA GLY A 248 8.93 -6.85 -9.33
C GLY A 248 7.50 -7.04 -8.89
N GLY A 249 7.10 -6.28 -7.86
CA GLY A 249 5.79 -6.36 -7.23
C GLY A 249 4.82 -5.28 -7.68
N LEU A 250 3.57 -5.70 -7.90
CA LEU A 250 2.44 -4.79 -8.18
C LEU A 250 1.23 -5.19 -7.34
N PHE A 251 0.26 -4.28 -7.24
CA PHE A 251 -1.01 -4.54 -6.55
C PHE A 251 -2.12 -4.97 -7.50
N PRO A 252 -3.08 -5.77 -7.03
CA PRO A 252 -4.23 -6.21 -7.82
C PRO A 252 -5.00 -5.03 -8.42
N GLY A 253 -5.13 -5.03 -9.75
CA GLY A 253 -5.82 -3.98 -10.51
C GLY A 253 -4.92 -2.85 -11.01
N SER A 254 -3.58 -2.97 -10.85
CA SER A 254 -2.60 -2.01 -11.38
C SER A 254 -1.84 -2.56 -12.60
N PRO A 255 -1.57 -1.74 -13.63
CA PRO A 255 -0.72 -2.10 -14.75
C PRO A 255 0.80 -1.92 -14.49
N PHE A 256 1.22 -1.34 -13.36
CA PHE A 256 2.61 -0.94 -13.13
C PHE A 256 3.26 -1.69 -11.98
N ILE A 257 4.59 -1.93 -12.11
CA ILE A 257 5.43 -2.38 -11.02
C ILE A 257 5.66 -1.21 -10.04
N PHE A 258 5.32 -1.41 -8.77
CA PHE A 258 5.50 -0.41 -7.72
C PHE A 258 6.87 -0.48 -7.07
N VAL A 259 7.41 -1.67 -6.91
CA VAL A 259 8.74 -1.93 -6.37
C VAL A 259 9.40 -3.01 -7.21
N GLY A 260 10.65 -2.81 -7.60
CA GLY A 260 11.32 -3.76 -8.48
C GLY A 260 12.54 -3.19 -9.17
N PHE A 261 12.88 -3.77 -10.30
CA PHE A 261 14.12 -3.49 -11.01
C PHE A 261 13.99 -3.72 -12.51
N ASN A 262 14.89 -3.09 -13.26
CA ASN A 262 15.20 -3.40 -14.64
C ASN A 262 16.70 -3.64 -14.80
N GLU A 263 17.19 -3.79 -16.02
CA GLU A 263 18.61 -4.03 -16.28
C GLU A 263 19.52 -2.89 -15.79
N ASN A 264 19.00 -1.67 -15.63
CA ASN A 264 19.78 -0.48 -15.31
C ASN A 264 19.72 -0.09 -13.84
N LEU A 265 18.54 -0.23 -13.21
CA LEU A 265 18.25 0.33 -11.90
C LEU A 265 17.13 -0.43 -11.19
N GLY A 266 16.96 -0.15 -9.91
CA GLY A 266 15.85 -0.64 -9.13
C GLY A 266 15.54 0.26 -7.93
N TRP A 267 14.35 0.07 -7.34
CA TRP A 267 13.96 0.79 -6.13
C TRP A 267 13.06 -0.01 -5.22
N GLY A 268 13.21 0.25 -3.92
CA GLY A 268 12.29 -0.18 -2.87
C GLY A 268 11.62 1.03 -2.23
N LEU A 269 10.35 0.87 -1.86
CA LEU A 269 9.57 1.91 -1.19
C LEU A 269 9.28 1.53 0.24
N THR A 270 9.32 2.52 1.14
CA THR A 270 8.90 2.36 2.53
C THR A 270 7.92 3.46 2.92
N VAL A 271 6.91 3.12 3.70
CA VAL A 271 5.91 4.10 4.16
C VAL A 271 6.59 5.15 5.01
N ASN A 272 6.33 6.42 4.72
CA ASN A 272 6.61 7.57 5.57
C ASN A 272 5.29 8.22 6.02
N LYS A 273 5.36 9.16 6.94
CA LYS A 273 4.19 9.86 7.49
C LYS A 273 4.43 11.38 7.47
N PRO A 274 4.59 12.00 6.30
CA PRO A 274 4.66 13.45 6.21
C PRO A 274 3.31 14.08 6.55
N ASP A 275 3.33 15.31 7.00
CA ASP A 275 2.12 16.10 7.18
C ASP A 275 1.65 16.67 5.84
N LEU A 276 0.57 16.08 5.29
CA LEU A 276 0.05 16.36 3.94
C LEU A 276 -1.40 16.87 3.96
N THR A 277 -1.98 17.13 5.15
CA THR A 277 -3.40 17.46 5.29
C THR A 277 -3.61 18.61 6.25
N ASP A 278 -4.28 19.67 5.78
CA ASP A 278 -4.62 20.85 6.56
C ASP A 278 -6.12 21.01 6.73
N ILE A 279 -6.51 21.55 7.88
CA ILE A 279 -7.89 21.83 8.28
C ILE A 279 -8.09 23.34 8.34
N TYR A 280 -9.19 23.80 7.74
CA TYR A 280 -9.59 25.21 7.75
C TYR A 280 -10.91 25.35 8.49
N GLU A 281 -10.96 26.22 9.51
CA GLU A 281 -12.20 26.56 10.19
C GLU A 281 -12.95 27.64 9.43
N LEU A 282 -14.19 27.36 9.02
CA LEU A 282 -15.00 28.25 8.20
C LEU A 282 -16.05 28.98 9.03
N LYS A 283 -16.23 30.28 8.77
CA LYS A 283 -17.28 31.11 9.35
C LYS A 283 -18.48 31.11 8.41
N LEU A 284 -19.63 30.55 8.86
CA LEU A 284 -20.86 30.54 8.08
C LEU A 284 -21.55 31.91 8.09
N ASN A 285 -22.26 32.21 7.00
CA ASN A 285 -23.17 33.35 6.93
C ASN A 285 -24.38 33.08 7.86
N PRO A 286 -24.64 33.94 8.88
CA PRO A 286 -25.77 33.74 9.79
C PRO A 286 -27.14 33.75 9.10
N GLU A 287 -27.26 34.39 7.92
CA GLU A 287 -28.48 34.49 7.15
C GLU A 287 -28.60 33.41 6.07
N ASN A 288 -27.52 32.70 5.74
CA ASN A 288 -27.49 31.67 4.70
C ASN A 288 -26.43 30.60 4.99
N GLU A 289 -26.83 29.44 5.51
CA GLU A 289 -25.95 28.31 5.85
C GLU A 289 -25.21 27.69 4.66
N ASN A 290 -25.54 28.09 3.43
CA ASN A 290 -24.84 27.68 2.21
C ASN A 290 -23.75 28.66 1.75
N GLN A 291 -23.40 29.63 2.61
CA GLN A 291 -22.32 30.56 2.37
C GLN A 291 -21.32 30.59 3.52
N TYR A 292 -20.08 30.84 3.20
CA TYR A 292 -18.97 31.02 4.15
C TYR A 292 -18.21 32.31 3.85
N LEU A 293 -17.56 32.86 4.87
CA LEU A 293 -16.74 34.09 4.75
C LEU A 293 -15.39 33.74 4.09
N LEU A 294 -15.01 34.48 3.07
CA LEU A 294 -13.68 34.44 2.42
C LEU A 294 -13.31 35.83 1.96
N ASP A 295 -12.16 36.34 2.41
CA ASP A 295 -11.64 37.71 2.05
C ASP A 295 -12.68 38.82 2.28
N ASN A 296 -13.43 38.73 3.38
CA ASN A 296 -14.53 39.62 3.74
C ASN A 296 -15.77 39.58 2.84
N GLU A 297 -15.91 38.55 1.99
CA GLU A 297 -17.06 38.33 1.13
C GLU A 297 -17.77 37.00 1.50
N TRP A 298 -19.11 36.96 1.37
CA TRP A 298 -19.87 35.73 1.50
C TRP A 298 -19.83 34.93 0.19
N VAL A 299 -19.22 33.78 0.21
CA VAL A 299 -19.04 32.88 -0.95
C VAL A 299 -19.92 31.65 -0.81
N ASP A 300 -20.61 31.26 -1.88
CA ASP A 300 -21.44 30.07 -1.90
C ASP A 300 -20.59 28.79 -1.85
N PHE A 301 -21.06 27.79 -1.10
CA PHE A 301 -20.56 26.42 -1.23
C PHE A 301 -20.99 25.82 -2.57
N ASP A 302 -20.16 24.97 -3.14
CA ASP A 302 -20.59 24.01 -4.16
C ASP A 302 -21.33 22.87 -3.47
N VAL A 303 -22.63 22.73 -3.78
CA VAL A 303 -23.57 21.81 -3.09
C VAL A 303 -24.01 20.74 -4.05
N GLU A 304 -23.70 19.49 -3.73
CA GLU A 304 -24.06 18.32 -4.53
C GLU A 304 -24.84 17.29 -3.70
N THR A 305 -25.76 16.57 -4.34
CA THR A 305 -26.45 15.42 -3.71
C THR A 305 -25.88 14.11 -4.25
N ILE A 306 -25.14 13.40 -3.42
CA ILE A 306 -24.61 12.07 -3.73
C ILE A 306 -25.61 10.97 -3.38
N ARG A 307 -25.50 9.85 -4.10
CA ARG A 307 -26.35 8.65 -3.91
C ARG A 307 -25.50 7.49 -3.43
N LEU A 308 -25.88 6.88 -2.33
CA LEU A 308 -25.20 5.78 -1.65
C LEU A 308 -26.08 4.53 -1.66
N PRO A 309 -25.97 3.67 -2.68
CA PRO A 309 -26.73 2.42 -2.73
C PRO A 309 -26.16 1.41 -1.75
N VAL A 310 -27.02 0.78 -0.97
CA VAL A 310 -26.65 -0.16 0.09
C VAL A 310 -27.48 -1.43 -0.03
N LYS A 311 -26.81 -2.58 0.06
CA LYS A 311 -27.47 -3.87 0.18
C LYS A 311 -28.00 -4.04 1.61
N ILE A 312 -29.31 -4.22 1.76
CA ILE A 312 -29.94 -4.40 3.06
C ILE A 312 -30.03 -5.90 3.40
N PHE A 313 -30.69 -6.69 2.55
CA PHE A 313 -30.83 -8.13 2.74
C PHE A 313 -31.14 -8.81 1.39
N GLY A 314 -30.45 -9.92 1.11
CA GLY A 314 -30.63 -10.66 -0.15
C GLY A 314 -30.49 -9.75 -1.38
N PRO A 315 -31.50 -9.67 -2.28
CA PRO A 315 -31.49 -8.78 -3.44
C PRO A 315 -31.95 -7.34 -3.12
N ILE A 316 -32.43 -7.08 -1.91
CA ILE A 316 -33.02 -5.79 -1.51
C ILE A 316 -31.91 -4.76 -1.31
N LYS A 317 -32.00 -3.65 -2.05
CA LYS A 317 -31.09 -2.50 -2.00
C LYS A 317 -31.88 -1.26 -1.61
N TRP A 318 -31.23 -0.36 -0.89
CA TRP A 318 -31.76 0.96 -0.58
C TRP A 318 -30.73 2.02 -0.97
N THR A 319 -31.18 3.17 -1.45
CA THR A 319 -30.27 4.26 -1.84
C THR A 319 -30.48 5.44 -0.90
N PHE A 320 -29.49 5.72 -0.09
CA PHE A 320 -29.44 6.93 0.72
C PHE A 320 -28.99 8.11 -0.14
N LYS A 321 -29.59 9.27 0.12
CA LYS A 321 -29.14 10.55 -0.44
C LYS A 321 -28.43 11.33 0.66
N ARG A 322 -27.31 11.97 0.34
CA ARG A 322 -26.57 12.86 1.22
C ARG A 322 -26.17 14.10 0.46
N THR A 323 -26.39 15.25 1.06
CA THR A 323 -25.83 16.50 0.57
C THR A 323 -24.37 16.58 1.00
N VAL A 324 -23.50 16.95 0.09
CA VAL A 324 -22.10 17.25 0.34
C VAL A 324 -21.85 18.69 -0.08
N LYS A 325 -21.07 19.41 0.71
CA LYS A 325 -20.64 20.78 0.43
C LYS A 325 -19.13 20.80 0.17
N LYS A 326 -18.71 21.68 -0.71
CA LYS A 326 -17.28 21.95 -0.96
C LYS A 326 -17.06 23.46 -0.93
N SER A 327 -15.96 23.89 -0.36
CA SER A 327 -15.45 25.26 -0.42
C SER A 327 -14.26 25.33 -1.39
N ARG A 328 -13.66 26.50 -1.55
CA ARG A 328 -12.39 26.67 -2.27
C ARG A 328 -11.21 25.94 -1.60
N HIS A 329 -11.31 25.67 -0.29
CA HIS A 329 -10.31 24.92 0.46
C HIS A 329 -10.40 23.42 0.15
N GLY A 330 -11.62 22.86 0.05
CA GLY A 330 -11.88 21.44 -0.16
C GLY A 330 -13.27 21.01 0.35
N PRO A 331 -13.49 19.70 0.54
CA PRO A 331 -14.71 19.15 1.07
C PRO A 331 -14.94 19.57 2.53
N ILE A 332 -16.21 19.67 2.90
CA ILE A 332 -16.66 20.19 4.21
C ILE A 332 -17.05 19.05 5.16
N ILE A 333 -16.66 19.20 6.42
CA ILE A 333 -17.15 18.42 7.56
C ILE A 333 -17.78 19.38 8.55
N GLU A 334 -19.03 19.13 8.92
CA GLU A 334 -19.76 19.84 9.95
C GLU A 334 -19.90 18.95 11.19
N ASN A 335 -19.63 19.50 12.36
CA ASN A 335 -19.79 18.82 13.65
C ASN A 335 -20.20 19.83 14.74
N ASP A 336 -20.34 19.38 16.00
CA ASP A 336 -20.73 20.22 17.12
C ASP A 336 -19.71 21.32 17.48
N GLN A 337 -18.49 21.25 16.92
CA GLN A 337 -17.43 22.23 17.17
C GLN A 337 -17.37 23.32 16.12
N GLY A 338 -17.92 23.07 14.92
CA GLY A 338 -17.86 24.04 13.83
C GLY A 338 -18.01 23.44 12.44
N VAL A 339 -17.63 24.24 11.47
CA VAL A 339 -17.61 23.85 10.05
C VAL A 339 -16.16 23.91 9.57
N PHE A 340 -15.68 22.80 9.05
CA PHE A 340 -14.29 22.63 8.67
C PHE A 340 -14.18 22.21 7.21
N ALA A 341 -13.23 22.80 6.51
CA ALA A 341 -12.81 22.33 5.19
C ALA A 341 -11.51 21.55 5.32
N ILE A 342 -11.36 20.50 4.52
CA ILE A 342 -10.15 19.66 4.50
C ILE A 342 -9.45 19.82 3.16
N ARG A 343 -8.14 20.09 3.20
CA ARG A 343 -7.27 20.12 2.04
C ARG A 343 -6.12 19.14 2.22
N PHE A 344 -5.84 18.32 1.21
CA PHE A 344 -4.76 17.32 1.29
C PHE A 344 -4.01 17.21 -0.04
N ALA A 345 -2.75 16.80 0.04
CA ALA A 345 -1.92 16.61 -1.13
C ALA A 345 -2.48 15.49 -2.04
N GLY A 346 -2.48 15.75 -3.35
CA GLY A 346 -3.00 14.82 -4.35
C GLY A 346 -4.53 14.81 -4.51
N MET A 347 -5.26 15.69 -3.81
CA MET A 347 -6.73 15.75 -3.85
C MET A 347 -7.29 15.90 -5.27
N THR A 348 -6.58 16.62 -6.15
CA THR A 348 -6.99 16.92 -7.53
C THR A 348 -6.01 16.40 -8.57
N ASP A 349 -5.07 15.52 -8.20
CA ASP A 349 -4.01 15.05 -9.09
C ASP A 349 -4.27 13.61 -9.54
N ILE A 350 -4.57 13.42 -10.84
CA ILE A 350 -4.75 12.08 -11.42
C ILE A 350 -3.45 11.50 -12.02
N ARG A 351 -2.34 12.26 -12.01
CA ARG A 351 -1.08 11.91 -12.70
C ARG A 351 -0.22 10.90 -11.96
N GLN A 352 -0.69 10.32 -10.86
CA GLN A 352 0.06 9.26 -10.19
C GLN A 352 0.32 8.08 -11.15
N VAL A 353 -0.65 7.75 -12.01
CA VAL A 353 -0.53 6.72 -13.04
C VAL A 353 0.56 7.06 -14.07
N GLU A 354 0.68 8.32 -14.45
CA GLU A 354 1.76 8.86 -15.32
C GLU A 354 3.13 8.73 -14.65
N GLN A 355 3.22 9.07 -13.35
CA GLN A 355 4.47 8.98 -12.60
C GLN A 355 4.96 7.53 -12.51
N TRP A 356 4.08 6.57 -12.24
CA TRP A 356 4.43 5.14 -12.22
C TRP A 356 4.92 4.65 -13.57
N TYR A 357 4.28 5.05 -14.66
CA TYR A 357 4.75 4.72 -16.00
C TYR A 357 6.16 5.22 -16.26
N ARG A 358 6.44 6.49 -15.95
CA ARG A 358 7.77 7.09 -16.14
C ARG A 358 8.84 6.40 -15.29
N LEU A 359 8.52 6.07 -14.03
CA LEU A 359 9.41 5.30 -13.16
C LEU A 359 9.74 3.93 -13.78
N ASN A 360 8.74 3.21 -14.27
CA ASN A 360 8.91 1.90 -14.91
C ASN A 360 9.74 1.96 -16.21
N LYS A 361 9.85 3.13 -16.82
CA LYS A 361 10.61 3.36 -18.08
C LYS A 361 11.96 4.03 -17.84
N SER A 362 12.32 4.37 -16.60
CA SER A 362 13.57 5.05 -16.25
C SER A 362 14.78 4.17 -16.55
N LYS A 363 15.86 4.78 -17.08
CA LYS A 363 17.08 4.10 -17.48
C LYS A 363 18.32 4.51 -16.67
N ASN A 364 18.21 5.59 -15.91
CA ASN A 364 19.28 6.17 -15.10
C ASN A 364 18.67 6.96 -13.93
N ILE A 365 19.53 7.49 -13.06
CA ILE A 365 19.13 8.26 -11.88
C ILE A 365 18.42 9.56 -12.25
N GLU A 366 18.80 10.21 -13.37
CA GLU A 366 18.22 11.46 -13.83
C GLU A 366 16.77 11.25 -14.29
N ASP A 367 16.49 10.23 -15.10
CA ASP A 367 15.13 9.87 -15.51
C ASP A 367 14.26 9.56 -14.30
N TRP A 368 14.82 8.79 -13.35
CA TRP A 368 14.10 8.39 -12.13
C TRP A 368 13.77 9.59 -11.25
N LEU A 369 14.74 10.51 -11.01
CA LEU A 369 14.50 11.74 -10.24
C LEU A 369 13.53 12.68 -10.95
N ALA A 370 13.58 12.80 -12.28
CA ALA A 370 12.62 13.59 -13.05
C ALA A 370 11.17 13.03 -12.90
N ALA A 371 11.02 11.70 -12.88
CA ALA A 371 9.74 11.08 -12.60
C ALA A 371 9.29 11.31 -11.15
N MET A 372 10.20 11.25 -10.17
CA MET A 372 9.90 11.52 -8.76
C MET A 372 9.52 12.98 -8.51
N ASP A 373 10.07 13.93 -9.27
CA ASP A 373 9.73 15.36 -9.13
C ASP A 373 8.29 15.71 -9.55
N MET A 374 7.58 14.82 -10.22
CA MET A 374 6.13 14.97 -10.42
C MET A 374 5.35 15.00 -9.10
N ARG A 375 5.80 14.29 -8.08
CA ARG A 375 5.19 14.18 -6.73
C ARG A 375 3.68 13.98 -6.75
N SER A 376 3.20 13.24 -7.75
CA SER A 376 1.82 12.74 -7.81
C SER A 376 1.64 11.48 -6.97
N ILE A 377 2.74 10.76 -6.70
CA ILE A 377 2.88 9.81 -5.59
C ILE A 377 3.15 10.65 -4.35
N VAL A 378 2.12 10.85 -3.51
CA VAL A 378 2.13 11.88 -2.47
C VAL A 378 3.07 11.61 -1.31
N SER A 379 3.46 10.36 -1.06
CA SER A 379 4.36 9.97 0.02
C SER A 379 5.13 8.69 -0.34
N PHE A 380 6.02 8.25 0.48
CA PHE A 380 6.94 7.11 0.52
C PHE A 380 8.39 7.53 0.53
N ASN A 381 9.18 6.98 1.45
CA ASN A 381 10.63 6.96 1.28
C ASN A 381 10.98 6.01 0.14
N ALA A 382 11.98 6.37 -0.64
CA ALA A 382 12.55 5.52 -1.68
C ALA A 382 14.02 5.23 -1.38
N ILE A 383 14.42 3.99 -1.55
CA ILE A 383 15.81 3.55 -1.67
C ILE A 383 15.99 3.09 -3.12
N TYR A 384 16.96 3.68 -3.79
CA TYR A 384 17.30 3.45 -5.19
C TYR A 384 18.73 2.91 -5.31
N ALA A 385 18.98 2.07 -6.30
CA ALA A 385 20.31 1.66 -6.70
C ALA A 385 20.37 1.41 -8.21
N ASP A 386 21.55 1.56 -8.82
CA ASP A 386 21.74 1.34 -10.25
C ASP A 386 23.09 0.68 -10.61
N LYS A 387 23.19 0.29 -11.89
CA LYS A 387 24.41 -0.30 -12.48
C LYS A 387 25.59 0.68 -12.56
N ASP A 388 25.31 1.98 -12.51
CA ASP A 388 26.33 3.05 -12.59
C ASP A 388 26.87 3.40 -11.19
N LYS A 389 26.65 2.49 -10.21
CA LYS A 389 27.16 2.50 -8.84
C LYS A 389 26.54 3.56 -7.93
N ASN A 390 25.39 4.12 -8.32
CA ASN A 390 24.66 5.06 -7.49
C ASN A 390 23.74 4.33 -6.52
N ILE A 391 23.66 4.86 -5.30
CA ILE A 391 22.61 4.57 -4.31
C ILE A 391 22.00 5.89 -3.85
N LEU A 392 20.68 5.88 -3.61
CA LEU A 392 19.97 7.10 -3.24
C LEU A 392 18.88 6.79 -2.20
N PHE A 393 18.74 7.69 -1.21
CA PHE A 393 17.57 7.81 -0.34
C PHE A 393 16.83 9.10 -0.66
N LEU A 394 15.51 9.02 -0.82
CA LEU A 394 14.63 10.17 -0.97
C LEU A 394 13.46 10.03 -0.01
N HIS A 395 13.26 11.03 0.85
CA HIS A 395 11.99 11.22 1.57
C HIS A 395 10.99 11.87 0.64
N ASN A 396 10.38 11.09 -0.27
CA ASN A 396 9.39 11.65 -1.19
C ASN A 396 8.12 12.01 -0.43
N ALA A 397 7.71 13.27 -0.58
CA ALA A 397 6.47 13.79 -0.02
C ALA A 397 5.96 14.98 -0.84
N ALA A 398 4.66 15.02 -1.09
CA ALA A 398 4.01 16.14 -1.76
C ALA A 398 3.65 17.25 -0.75
N ILE A 399 4.62 17.64 0.07
CA ILE A 399 4.43 18.60 1.18
C ILE A 399 4.02 19.95 0.60
N PRO A 400 2.92 20.57 1.09
CA PRO A 400 2.52 21.91 0.70
C PRO A 400 3.53 22.98 1.12
N ILE A 401 3.69 24.04 0.34
CA ILE A 401 4.36 25.25 0.79
C ILE A 401 3.41 25.98 1.76
N ARG A 402 3.84 26.11 3.00
CA ARG A 402 3.06 26.70 4.10
C ARG A 402 3.75 27.92 4.68
N ASP A 403 2.96 28.86 5.21
CA ASP A 403 3.48 30.00 5.97
C ASP A 403 4.12 29.51 7.29
N GLU A 404 5.39 29.80 7.47
CA GLU A 404 6.17 29.38 8.65
C GLU A 404 5.76 30.05 9.96
N SER A 405 5.01 31.13 9.89
CA SER A 405 4.51 31.85 11.08
C SER A 405 3.27 31.18 11.70
N ILE A 406 2.67 30.22 11.00
CA ILE A 406 1.42 29.54 11.41
C ILE A 406 1.74 28.11 11.89
N ASP A 407 1.07 27.70 12.95
CA ASP A 407 1.08 26.32 13.42
C ASP A 407 0.00 25.49 12.70
N TRP A 408 0.41 24.78 11.66
CA TRP A 408 -0.46 23.97 10.81
C TRP A 408 -0.94 22.65 11.46
N SER A 409 -0.50 22.36 12.68
CA SER A 409 -1.00 21.22 13.45
C SER A 409 -2.42 21.43 14.00
N PHE A 410 -2.92 22.68 13.94
CA PHE A 410 -4.27 23.09 14.34
C PHE A 410 -5.07 23.56 13.13
N PRO A 411 -6.43 23.61 13.23
CA PRO A 411 -7.24 24.26 12.21
C PRO A 411 -6.84 25.72 12.04
N VAL A 412 -6.66 26.15 10.79
CA VAL A 412 -6.31 27.53 10.44
C VAL A 412 -7.55 28.34 10.02
N ASP A 413 -7.44 29.67 10.04
CA ASP A 413 -8.57 30.55 9.66
C ASP A 413 -8.92 30.39 8.17
N GLY A 414 -10.08 29.82 7.89
CA GLY A 414 -10.59 29.61 6.54
C GLY A 414 -11.24 30.86 5.91
N SER A 415 -11.18 32.03 6.57
CA SER A 415 -11.65 33.30 5.98
C SER A 415 -10.56 34.03 5.17
N ASP A 416 -9.31 33.54 5.19
CA ASP A 416 -8.17 34.10 4.47
C ASP A 416 -7.77 33.18 3.31
N SER A 417 -8.00 33.63 2.06
CA SER A 417 -7.66 32.84 0.87
C SER A 417 -6.17 32.68 0.63
N SER A 418 -5.32 33.54 1.22
CA SER A 418 -3.86 33.43 1.10
C SER A 418 -3.29 32.18 1.77
N LEU A 419 -4.04 31.60 2.71
CA LEU A 419 -3.68 30.35 3.40
C LEU A 419 -4.02 29.09 2.58
N ILE A 420 -4.74 29.22 1.47
CA ILE A 420 -5.04 28.11 0.57
C ILE A 420 -3.79 27.80 -0.27
N TRP A 421 -2.99 26.85 0.16
CA TRP A 421 -1.79 26.48 -0.58
C TRP A 421 -2.12 25.76 -1.92
N HIS A 422 -1.28 26.01 -2.92
CA HIS A 422 -1.40 25.45 -4.27
C HIS A 422 -0.13 24.74 -4.72
N GLU A 423 1.01 25.11 -4.17
CA GLU A 423 2.33 24.63 -4.55
C GLU A 423 2.87 23.61 -3.56
N LYS A 424 3.79 22.79 -4.05
CA LYS A 424 4.50 21.76 -3.26
C LYS A 424 5.95 22.19 -3.07
N VAL A 425 6.53 21.89 -1.93
CA VAL A 425 7.95 22.06 -1.65
C VAL A 425 8.78 21.40 -2.76
N PRO A 426 9.76 22.06 -3.38
CA PRO A 426 10.61 21.47 -4.43
C PRO A 426 11.30 20.17 -3.98
N LEU A 427 11.45 19.20 -4.88
CA LEU A 427 12.07 17.90 -4.54
C LEU A 427 13.47 18.07 -3.92
N LYS A 428 14.26 19.01 -4.41
CA LYS A 428 15.61 19.32 -3.91
C LYS A 428 15.66 19.86 -2.47
N GLU A 429 14.52 20.29 -1.93
CA GLU A 429 14.37 20.79 -0.56
C GLU A 429 13.82 19.70 0.41
N LEU A 430 13.53 18.52 -0.13
CA LEU A 430 13.21 17.34 0.67
C LEU A 430 14.49 16.60 1.09
N PRO A 431 14.46 15.80 2.18
CA PRO A 431 15.61 14.98 2.54
C PRO A 431 16.00 14.01 1.41
N LEU A 432 17.16 14.26 0.81
CA LEU A 432 17.72 13.52 -0.31
C LEU A 432 19.21 13.26 -0.05
N ILE A 433 19.62 12.00 -0.08
CA ILE A 433 21.02 11.59 0.04
C ILE A 433 21.40 10.78 -1.21
N ILE A 434 22.46 11.16 -1.86
CA ILE A 434 23.04 10.44 -3.01
C ILE A 434 24.47 10.06 -2.68
N ASN A 435 24.81 8.78 -2.83
CA ASN A 435 26.16 8.25 -2.68
C ASN A 435 26.86 8.68 -1.38
N PRO A 436 26.30 8.38 -0.19
CA PRO A 436 26.94 8.75 1.07
C PRO A 436 28.33 8.08 1.21
N ALA A 437 29.24 8.75 1.91
CA ALA A 437 30.60 8.25 2.12
C ALA A 437 30.63 6.89 2.85
N SER A 438 29.63 6.57 3.65
CA SER A 438 29.43 5.27 4.31
C SER A 438 29.23 4.10 3.33
N GLY A 439 28.81 4.38 2.09
CA GLY A 439 28.53 3.38 1.07
C GLY A 439 27.24 2.57 1.25
N TRP A 440 26.37 2.96 2.20
CA TRP A 440 25.11 2.27 2.45
C TRP A 440 23.98 3.20 2.82
N LEU A 441 22.76 2.77 2.51
CA LEU A 441 21.50 3.44 2.84
C LEU A 441 20.47 2.40 3.32
N VAL A 442 19.67 2.78 4.30
CA VAL A 442 18.57 1.94 4.80
C VAL A 442 17.33 2.76 5.12
N SER A 443 16.18 2.23 4.77
CA SER A 443 14.91 2.73 5.23
C SER A 443 14.05 1.58 5.76
N THR A 444 13.63 1.72 7.02
CA THR A 444 12.72 0.81 7.74
C THR A 444 11.57 1.59 8.37
N ASN A 445 11.11 2.66 7.70
CA ASN A 445 10.10 3.62 8.15
C ASN A 445 10.54 4.53 9.31
N GLN A 446 11.83 4.77 9.46
CA GLN A 446 12.39 5.62 10.52
C GLN A 446 12.55 7.08 10.07
N ASP A 447 13.04 7.87 11.01
CA ASP A 447 13.50 9.24 10.83
C ASP A 447 14.40 9.38 9.59
N PRO A 448 14.09 10.27 8.62
CA PRO A 448 14.87 10.46 7.39
C PRO A 448 16.29 11.01 7.64
N PHE A 449 16.59 11.47 8.85
CA PHE A 449 17.92 11.91 9.28
C PHE A 449 18.76 10.79 9.90
N ARG A 450 18.30 9.54 9.84
CA ARG A 450 18.98 8.37 10.40
C ARG A 450 18.87 7.17 9.44
N VAL A 451 19.34 7.37 8.21
CA VAL A 451 19.22 6.39 7.11
C VAL A 451 20.57 5.85 6.62
N THR A 452 21.65 6.33 7.22
CA THR A 452 23.03 5.92 6.94
C THR A 452 23.89 6.10 8.20
N SER A 453 25.23 6.08 8.09
CA SER A 453 26.14 6.35 9.22
C SER A 453 25.92 7.77 9.75
N GLU A 454 26.22 7.99 11.03
CA GLU A 454 26.03 9.28 11.70
C GLU A 454 26.70 10.44 10.94
N THR A 455 27.91 10.21 10.42
CA THR A 455 28.69 11.23 9.69
C THR A 455 28.20 11.52 8.28
N SER A 456 27.36 10.66 7.71
CA SER A 456 26.80 10.79 6.36
C SER A 456 25.31 11.17 6.33
N ASN A 457 24.67 11.23 7.49
CA ASN A 457 23.28 11.67 7.61
C ASN A 457 23.14 13.18 7.36
N LEU A 458 21.95 13.57 6.93
CA LEU A 458 21.55 14.98 6.81
C LEU A 458 21.39 15.60 8.20
N ASN A 459 21.63 16.91 8.31
CA ASN A 459 21.34 17.66 9.53
C ASN A 459 19.88 18.14 9.52
N ARG A 460 19.11 17.78 10.55
CA ARG A 460 17.70 18.18 10.68
C ARG A 460 17.51 19.70 10.74
N GLU A 461 18.48 20.41 11.28
CA GLU A 461 18.44 21.87 11.44
C GLU A 461 18.41 22.62 10.09
N ASP A 462 18.81 21.96 9.00
CA ASP A 462 18.81 22.53 7.65
C ASP A 462 17.41 22.50 6.99
N TYR A 463 16.39 21.92 7.68
CA TYR A 463 15.06 21.72 7.13
C TYR A 463 14.00 22.47 7.95
N SER A 464 13.06 23.10 7.25
CA SER A 464 11.94 23.81 7.88
C SER A 464 11.07 22.88 8.72
N LYS A 465 10.55 23.39 9.84
CA LYS A 465 9.61 22.67 10.70
C LYS A 465 8.25 22.44 10.00
N THR A 466 7.86 23.32 9.06
CA THR A 466 6.62 23.18 8.31
C THR A 466 6.59 21.96 7.39
N LEU A 467 7.75 21.31 7.16
CA LEU A 467 7.80 20.02 6.45
C LEU A 467 7.12 18.88 7.23
N GLY A 468 6.89 19.04 8.56
CA GLY A 468 6.21 18.03 9.36
C GLY A 468 6.90 16.66 9.34
N LEU A 469 8.25 16.63 9.26
CA LEU A 469 9.01 15.38 9.12
C LEU A 469 9.02 14.61 10.44
N GLN A 470 8.67 13.33 10.36
CA GLN A 470 8.66 12.43 11.51
C GLN A 470 10.08 12.13 12.03
N THR A 471 10.18 11.87 13.35
CA THR A 471 11.45 11.56 14.03
C THR A 471 11.43 10.19 14.71
N ARG A 472 10.53 9.34 14.29
CA ARG A 472 10.33 8.02 14.86
C ARG A 472 11.49 7.07 14.54
N MET A 473 11.88 6.23 15.52
CA MET A 473 12.81 5.12 15.32
C MET A 473 12.10 3.79 15.58
N THR A 474 12.19 2.87 14.64
CA THR A 474 11.69 1.50 14.76
C THR A 474 12.75 0.59 15.38
N ASN A 475 12.36 -0.58 15.91
CA ASN A 475 13.34 -1.60 16.28
C ASN A 475 14.20 -2.01 15.09
N ARG A 476 13.58 -2.17 13.92
CA ARG A 476 14.26 -2.49 12.65
C ARG A 476 15.33 -1.47 12.30
N ALA A 477 15.08 -0.18 12.53
CA ALA A 477 16.05 0.87 12.29
C ALA A 477 17.27 0.73 13.18
N TYR A 478 17.08 0.54 14.49
CA TYR A 478 18.20 0.32 15.41
C TYR A 478 19.00 -0.90 15.00
N ARG A 479 18.34 -2.03 14.65
CA ARG A 479 19.05 -3.24 14.24
C ARG A 479 19.79 -3.06 12.94
N ALA A 480 19.20 -2.42 11.94
CA ALA A 480 19.85 -2.15 10.67
C ALA A 480 21.12 -1.27 10.84
N LEU A 481 21.00 -0.20 11.64
CA LEU A 481 22.16 0.65 11.96
C LEU A 481 23.25 -0.13 12.72
N GLU A 482 22.91 -0.93 13.74
CA GLU A 482 23.85 -1.78 14.48
C GLU A 482 24.60 -2.77 13.57
N LEU A 483 23.96 -3.27 12.51
CA LEU A 483 24.52 -4.29 11.61
C LEU A 483 25.29 -3.70 10.44
N LEU A 484 24.90 -2.52 9.94
CA LEU A 484 25.50 -1.87 8.77
C LEU A 484 26.63 -0.90 9.15
N ASP A 485 26.58 -0.29 10.35
CA ASP A 485 27.53 0.71 10.79
C ASP A 485 28.84 0.08 11.27
N SER A 486 29.58 -0.50 10.34
CA SER A 486 30.91 -1.07 10.55
C SER A 486 31.81 -0.70 9.36
N ASP A 487 33.12 -0.69 9.56
CA ASP A 487 34.10 -0.43 8.49
C ASP A 487 34.30 -1.64 7.56
N GLN A 488 33.70 -2.79 7.87
CA GLN A 488 33.84 -4.00 7.09
C GLN A 488 33.00 -3.96 5.81
N ALA A 489 33.56 -4.46 4.72
CA ALA A 489 32.81 -4.74 3.52
C ALA A 489 31.81 -5.89 3.77
N ILE A 490 30.68 -5.85 3.08
CA ILE A 490 29.54 -6.76 3.27
C ILE A 490 29.40 -7.63 2.02
N SER A 491 29.35 -8.95 2.19
CA SER A 491 29.02 -9.87 1.11
C SER A 491 27.52 -9.91 0.84
N SER A 492 27.12 -10.38 -0.35
CA SER A 492 25.70 -10.55 -0.70
C SER A 492 24.98 -11.49 0.30
N GLU A 493 25.67 -12.53 0.80
CA GLU A 493 25.13 -13.44 1.81
C GLU A 493 24.94 -12.73 3.17
N GLN A 494 25.90 -11.90 3.57
CA GLN A 494 25.77 -11.12 4.81
C GLN A 494 24.65 -10.10 4.72
N LEU A 495 24.46 -9.44 3.55
CA LEU A 495 23.33 -8.51 3.36
C LEU A 495 21.98 -9.21 3.48
N LEU A 496 21.85 -10.43 2.97
CA LEU A 496 20.64 -11.22 3.15
C LEU A 496 20.44 -11.64 4.62
N LYS A 497 21.50 -11.98 5.35
CA LYS A 497 21.42 -12.23 6.80
C LYS A 497 20.97 -10.99 7.56
N ILE A 498 21.41 -9.80 7.16
CA ILE A 498 20.96 -8.53 7.73
C ILE A 498 19.46 -8.33 7.44
N LYS A 499 19.02 -8.59 6.19
CA LYS A 499 17.59 -8.49 5.84
C LYS A 499 16.72 -9.42 6.69
N PHE A 500 17.19 -10.61 6.98
CA PHE A 500 16.43 -11.60 7.74
C PHE A 500 16.76 -11.61 9.24
N ASP A 501 17.46 -10.57 9.76
CA ASP A 501 17.68 -10.44 11.21
C ASP A 501 16.34 -10.35 11.94
N ASN A 502 16.17 -11.22 12.95
CA ASN A 502 14.93 -11.38 13.69
C ASN A 502 15.05 -10.95 15.16
N LYS A 503 16.04 -10.09 15.46
CA LYS A 503 16.40 -9.67 16.81
C LYS A 503 15.81 -8.32 17.20
N PHE A 504 15.52 -8.17 18.50
CA PHE A 504 15.20 -6.86 19.09
C PHE A 504 16.46 -6.18 19.63
N SER A 505 16.61 -4.89 19.28
CA SER A 505 17.66 -4.03 19.86
C SER A 505 17.31 -3.62 21.28
N LYS A 506 18.32 -3.61 22.17
CA LYS A 506 18.18 -3.04 23.51
C LYS A 506 17.94 -1.53 23.52
N GLN A 507 18.20 -0.84 22.39
CA GLN A 507 17.91 0.59 22.23
C GLN A 507 16.44 0.84 21.83
N SER A 508 15.72 -0.18 21.36
CA SER A 508 14.35 -0.03 20.89
C SER A 508 13.39 0.33 22.04
N ARG A 509 12.35 1.09 21.72
CA ARG A 509 11.27 1.40 22.66
C ARG A 509 10.58 0.14 23.19
N ALA A 510 10.43 -0.87 22.34
CA ALA A 510 9.84 -2.15 22.72
C ALA A 510 10.62 -2.83 23.85
N PHE A 511 11.95 -2.85 23.76
CA PHE A 511 12.79 -3.36 24.85
C PHE A 511 12.72 -2.46 26.10
N GLN A 512 12.77 -1.14 25.96
CA GLN A 512 12.66 -0.21 27.07
C GLN A 512 11.31 -0.34 27.80
N TYR A 513 10.25 -0.67 27.07
CA TYR A 513 8.92 -0.91 27.65
C TYR A 513 8.88 -2.16 28.54
N ILE A 514 9.55 -3.27 28.17
CA ILE A 514 9.56 -4.48 29.00
C ILE A 514 10.64 -4.44 30.12
N LYS A 515 11.62 -3.56 30.02
CA LYS A 515 12.73 -3.48 30.98
C LYS A 515 12.29 -3.38 32.45
N PRO A 516 11.28 -2.57 32.86
CA PRO A 516 10.79 -2.54 34.23
C PRO A 516 10.37 -3.90 34.77
N VAL A 517 9.83 -4.80 33.92
CA VAL A 517 9.47 -6.18 34.31
C VAL A 517 10.71 -6.98 34.63
N LEU A 518 11.83 -6.77 33.92
CA LEU A 518 13.09 -7.47 34.15
C LEU A 518 13.73 -7.08 35.48
N ASP A 519 13.53 -5.83 35.90
CA ASP A 519 14.16 -5.26 37.12
C ASP A 519 13.28 -5.42 38.39
N TYR A 520 12.01 -5.84 38.22
CA TYR A 520 11.05 -5.95 39.33
C TYR A 520 11.27 -7.21 40.17
N SER A 521 10.85 -7.16 41.45
CA SER A 521 10.84 -8.32 42.36
C SER A 521 9.42 -8.84 42.54
N PHE A 522 9.10 -9.97 41.89
CA PHE A 522 7.82 -10.62 42.02
C PHE A 522 7.80 -11.58 43.22
N GLU A 523 6.64 -11.69 43.89
CA GLU A 523 6.43 -12.62 45.01
C GLU A 523 5.93 -14.01 44.51
N SER A 524 5.26 -14.07 43.36
CA SER A 524 4.71 -15.30 42.80
C SER A 524 5.78 -16.12 42.08
N ASP A 525 5.99 -17.38 42.49
CA ASP A 525 6.92 -18.33 41.83
C ASP A 525 6.69 -18.45 40.32
N GLN A 526 5.42 -18.36 39.87
CA GLN A 526 5.09 -18.40 38.44
C GLN A 526 5.62 -17.17 37.74
N LEU A 527 5.45 -15.98 38.30
CA LEU A 527 5.94 -14.73 37.73
C LEU A 527 7.46 -14.62 37.76
N VAL A 528 8.08 -15.12 38.83
CA VAL A 528 9.56 -15.21 38.95
C VAL A 528 10.13 -16.11 37.86
N ARG A 529 9.55 -17.29 37.64
CA ARG A 529 9.97 -18.19 36.53
C ARG A 529 9.76 -17.54 35.16
N ALA A 530 8.64 -16.86 34.94
CA ALA A 530 8.38 -16.14 33.70
C ALA A 530 9.37 -15.00 33.48
N GLN A 531 9.72 -14.25 34.54
CA GLN A 531 10.73 -13.21 34.49
C GLN A 531 12.12 -13.79 34.15
N THR A 532 12.46 -14.97 34.67
CA THR A 532 13.70 -15.66 34.33
C THR A 532 13.76 -16.00 32.86
N VAL A 533 12.67 -16.51 32.28
CA VAL A 533 12.59 -16.77 30.83
C VAL A 533 12.85 -15.49 30.00
N LEU A 534 12.31 -14.32 30.42
CA LEU A 534 12.58 -13.06 29.74
C LEU A 534 14.02 -12.56 29.94
N ARG A 535 14.62 -12.78 31.11
CA ARG A 535 16.02 -12.37 31.41
C ARG A 535 17.02 -13.21 30.61
N GLU A 536 16.71 -14.48 30.38
CA GLU A 536 17.53 -15.43 29.61
C GLU A 536 17.29 -15.33 28.10
N TRP A 537 16.24 -14.62 27.67
CA TRP A 537 15.94 -14.43 26.27
C TRP A 537 17.01 -13.56 25.59
N ASP A 538 17.59 -14.07 24.53
CA ASP A 538 18.62 -13.40 23.72
C ASP A 538 18.06 -12.32 22.78
N LEU A 539 16.75 -12.06 22.87
CA LEU A 539 15.96 -11.11 22.08
C LEU A 539 15.74 -11.53 20.62
N THR A 540 16.02 -12.79 20.27
CA THR A 540 15.73 -13.33 18.93
C THR A 540 14.35 -14.02 18.86
N THR A 541 13.83 -14.10 17.65
CA THR A 541 12.62 -14.87 17.33
C THR A 541 12.96 -16.09 16.46
N ASP A 542 14.12 -16.72 16.73
CA ASP A 542 14.53 -17.99 16.12
C ASP A 542 13.55 -19.12 16.47
N LEU A 543 13.43 -20.11 15.59
CA LEU A 543 12.47 -21.22 15.76
C LEU A 543 12.63 -21.98 17.10
N ASP A 544 13.84 -22.07 17.61
CA ASP A 544 14.17 -22.72 18.88
C ASP A 544 14.17 -21.80 20.11
N SER A 545 13.87 -20.50 19.90
CA SER A 545 13.80 -19.52 21.00
C SER A 545 12.64 -19.86 21.95
N ARG A 546 12.97 -20.03 23.26
CA ARG A 546 12.01 -20.25 24.34
C ARG A 546 11.52 -18.94 24.97
N GLY A 547 12.30 -17.87 24.85
CA GLY A 547 11.95 -16.55 25.34
C GLY A 547 11.01 -15.78 24.41
N ALA A 548 11.05 -16.05 23.12
CA ALA A 548 10.31 -15.31 22.10
C ALA A 548 8.78 -15.29 22.34
N PRO A 549 8.10 -16.41 22.68
CA PRO A 549 6.65 -16.39 22.89
C PRO A 549 6.22 -15.40 23.98
N LEU A 550 6.91 -15.40 25.11
CA LEU A 550 6.62 -14.49 26.22
C LEU A 550 7.09 -13.06 25.91
N GLY A 551 8.29 -12.92 25.31
CA GLY A 551 8.87 -11.65 24.92
C GLY A 551 7.99 -10.91 23.92
N VAL A 552 7.67 -11.52 22.79
CA VAL A 552 6.82 -10.94 21.73
C VAL A 552 5.43 -10.61 22.27
N CYS A 553 4.80 -11.50 23.06
CA CYS A 553 3.52 -11.18 23.69
C CYS A 553 3.61 -9.93 24.56
N SER A 554 4.69 -9.77 25.35
CA SER A 554 4.84 -8.67 26.29
C SER A 554 5.16 -7.33 25.63
N LEU A 555 5.91 -7.30 24.52
CA LEU A 555 6.33 -6.05 23.87
C LEU A 555 5.39 -5.59 22.73
N SER A 556 4.61 -6.52 22.11
CA SER A 556 3.72 -6.17 20.99
C SER A 556 2.69 -5.07 21.30
N PRO A 557 2.10 -4.96 22.52
CA PRO A 557 1.16 -3.89 22.82
C PRO A 557 1.76 -2.48 22.81
N GLU A 558 3.06 -2.33 23.08
CA GLU A 558 3.77 -1.05 22.92
C GLU A 558 3.87 -0.67 21.46
N TRP A 559 4.31 -1.60 20.61
CA TRP A 559 4.40 -1.39 19.18
C TRP A 559 3.04 -1.00 18.57
N LEU A 560 1.95 -1.70 18.92
CA LEU A 560 0.60 -1.36 18.47
C LEU A 560 0.16 0.03 18.94
N ALA A 561 0.45 0.38 20.19
CA ALA A 561 0.11 1.69 20.75
C ALA A 561 0.82 2.82 19.99
N GLU A 562 2.07 2.60 19.62
CA GLU A 562 2.83 3.54 18.81
C GLU A 562 2.27 3.71 17.40
N GLN A 563 1.93 2.60 16.72
CA GLN A 563 1.31 2.68 15.40
C GLN A 563 -0.03 3.46 15.41
N GLU A 564 -0.76 3.37 16.53
CA GLU A 564 -2.03 4.05 16.75
C GLU A 564 -1.87 5.45 17.41
N ASN A 565 -0.65 5.93 17.58
CA ASN A 565 -0.32 7.19 18.28
C ASN A 565 -1.05 7.33 19.63
N ARG A 566 -0.96 6.31 20.47
CA ARG A 566 -1.56 6.27 21.81
C ARG A 566 -0.59 5.78 22.86
N THR A 567 -0.89 6.07 24.12
CA THR A 567 -0.11 5.60 25.25
C THR A 567 -0.15 4.07 25.35
N PRO A 568 1.00 3.38 25.48
CA PRO A 568 1.04 1.94 25.68
C PRO A 568 0.36 1.55 27.01
N PRO A 569 -0.21 0.34 27.11
CA PRO A 569 -0.81 -0.15 28.33
C PRO A 569 0.25 -0.40 29.43
N ASP A 570 -0.20 -0.56 30.68
CA ASP A 570 0.69 -0.90 31.79
C ASP A 570 1.41 -2.24 31.55
N VAL A 571 2.73 -2.21 31.51
CA VAL A 571 3.58 -3.35 31.17
C VAL A 571 3.44 -4.53 32.14
N PHE A 572 3.20 -4.27 33.43
CA PHE A 572 3.03 -5.34 34.41
C PHE A 572 1.71 -6.10 34.21
N SER A 573 0.65 -5.38 33.85
CA SER A 573 -0.62 -5.99 33.50
C SER A 573 -0.52 -6.82 32.22
N VAL A 574 0.18 -6.31 31.20
CA VAL A 574 0.45 -7.02 29.95
C VAL A 574 1.26 -8.29 30.23
N PHE A 575 2.36 -8.19 30.95
CA PHE A 575 3.20 -9.34 31.29
C PHE A 575 2.41 -10.44 32.01
N LYS A 576 1.66 -10.09 33.07
CA LYS A 576 0.83 -11.05 33.81
C LYS A 576 -0.21 -11.72 32.90
N GLN A 577 -0.82 -10.98 31.99
CA GLN A 577 -1.77 -11.53 31.03
C GLN A 577 -1.09 -12.48 30.04
N CYS A 578 0.10 -12.15 29.54
CA CYS A 578 0.90 -13.02 28.66
C CYS A 578 1.29 -14.32 29.37
N VAL A 579 1.76 -14.24 30.62
CA VAL A 579 2.05 -15.44 31.45
C VAL A 579 0.83 -16.34 31.57
N LYS A 580 -0.33 -15.78 31.90
CA LYS A 580 -1.59 -16.51 31.99
C LYS A 580 -1.98 -17.17 30.67
N ASN A 581 -1.95 -16.42 29.56
CA ASN A 581 -2.34 -16.91 28.24
C ASN A 581 -1.44 -18.07 27.78
N ILE A 582 -0.12 -17.87 27.82
CA ILE A 582 0.85 -18.88 27.37
C ILE A 582 0.74 -20.15 28.23
N THR A 583 0.75 -20.00 29.57
CA THR A 583 0.63 -21.17 30.46
C THR A 583 -0.68 -21.94 30.28
N SER A 584 -1.79 -21.22 30.07
CA SER A 584 -3.10 -21.87 29.85
C SER A 584 -3.15 -22.68 28.56
N LYS A 585 -2.51 -22.18 27.48
CA LYS A 585 -2.53 -22.80 26.15
C LYS A 585 -1.48 -23.91 26.00
N TYR A 586 -0.24 -23.63 26.39
CA TYR A 586 0.90 -24.53 26.16
C TYR A 586 1.24 -25.40 27.38
N LYS A 587 0.57 -25.21 28.54
CA LYS A 587 0.84 -25.87 29.81
C LYS A 587 2.26 -25.67 30.38
N ARG A 588 3.00 -24.73 29.80
CA ARG A 588 4.33 -24.29 30.19
C ARG A 588 4.51 -22.82 29.81
N ILE A 589 5.50 -22.15 30.38
CA ILE A 589 5.74 -20.72 30.12
C ILE A 589 6.71 -20.47 28.97
N ASP A 590 7.46 -21.47 28.57
CA ASP A 590 8.58 -21.45 27.65
C ASP A 590 8.40 -22.38 26.43
N PRO A 591 7.24 -22.37 25.70
CA PRO A 591 7.16 -23.09 24.44
C PRO A 591 8.22 -22.58 23.47
N LEU A 592 8.60 -23.38 22.46
CA LEU A 592 9.46 -22.92 21.38
C LEU A 592 8.69 -21.95 20.45
N TRP A 593 9.39 -20.99 19.82
CA TRP A 593 8.76 -20.12 18.85
C TRP A 593 8.14 -20.91 17.68
N SER A 594 8.79 -22.00 17.28
CA SER A 594 8.27 -22.94 16.27
C SER A 594 6.98 -23.66 16.66
N GLU A 595 6.63 -23.70 17.96
CA GLU A 595 5.34 -24.24 18.44
C GLU A 595 4.24 -23.17 18.42
N VAL A 596 4.60 -21.89 18.23
CA VAL A 596 3.69 -20.74 18.38
C VAL A 596 3.42 -20.05 17.06
N ASN A 597 4.43 -19.79 16.23
CA ASN A 597 4.32 -18.92 15.05
C ASN A 597 4.38 -19.70 13.74
N PHE A 598 3.35 -19.53 12.89
CA PHE A 598 3.18 -20.33 11.67
C PHE A 598 2.82 -19.50 10.45
N LEU A 599 3.40 -19.88 9.31
CA LEU A 599 2.90 -19.53 7.98
C LEU A 599 1.91 -20.59 7.52
N ILE A 600 0.69 -20.16 7.16
CA ILE A 600 -0.40 -21.10 6.80
C ILE A 600 -0.98 -20.74 5.45
N ARG A 601 -0.90 -21.67 4.49
CA ARG A 601 -1.51 -21.51 3.17
C ARG A 601 -2.06 -22.83 2.62
N GLY A 602 -3.36 -22.87 2.38
CA GLY A 602 -4.01 -24.13 1.95
C GLY A 602 -3.88 -25.21 3.01
N THR A 603 -3.23 -26.33 2.66
CA THR A 603 -2.95 -27.45 3.57
C THR A 603 -1.58 -27.34 4.26
N LYS A 604 -0.75 -26.36 3.86
CA LYS A 604 0.57 -26.16 4.44
C LYS A 604 0.48 -25.36 5.73
N LYS A 605 1.14 -25.83 6.79
CA LYS A 605 1.34 -25.15 8.07
C LYS A 605 2.80 -25.32 8.46
N VAL A 606 3.61 -24.27 8.29
CA VAL A 606 5.06 -24.32 8.47
C VAL A 606 5.44 -23.34 9.59
N PRO A 607 6.27 -23.74 10.56
CA PRO A 607 6.81 -22.81 11.54
C PRO A 607 7.65 -21.73 10.86
N ILE A 608 7.54 -20.49 11.35
CA ILE A 608 8.27 -19.36 10.76
C ILE A 608 8.91 -18.50 11.84
N GLN A 609 10.18 -18.14 11.63
CA GLN A 609 10.89 -17.18 12.46
C GLN A 609 10.53 -15.74 12.08
N GLY A 610 10.96 -14.77 12.89
CA GLY A 610 10.60 -13.38 12.77
C GLY A 610 9.47 -12.96 13.70
N GLY A 611 9.29 -11.67 13.87
CA GLY A 611 8.32 -11.10 14.79
C GLY A 611 7.90 -9.68 14.40
N PRO A 612 7.04 -9.04 15.18
CA PRO A 612 6.64 -7.67 14.92
C PRO A 612 7.84 -6.72 15.10
N ASP A 613 8.02 -5.82 14.13
CA ASP A 613 9.09 -4.81 14.10
C ASP A 613 10.53 -5.37 14.14
N THR A 614 10.76 -6.63 13.74
CA THR A 614 12.10 -7.16 13.41
C THR A 614 12.37 -6.97 11.92
N LEU A 615 13.63 -7.03 11.45
CA LEU A 615 13.96 -6.95 10.03
C LEU A 615 13.34 -8.13 9.25
N ARG A 616 13.29 -9.31 9.87
CA ARG A 616 12.40 -10.41 9.46
C ARG A 616 11.00 -10.16 10.04
N ALA A 617 10.26 -9.24 9.46
CA ALA A 617 8.97 -8.81 10.00
C ALA A 617 7.86 -9.84 9.73
N ILE A 618 7.31 -10.43 10.79
CA ILE A 618 6.17 -11.35 10.74
C ILE A 618 5.15 -10.93 11.79
N TYR A 619 3.97 -10.56 11.34
CA TYR A 619 2.85 -10.16 12.20
C TYR A 619 1.83 -11.30 12.25
N GLY A 620 1.61 -11.83 13.43
CA GLY A 620 0.74 -12.98 13.66
C GLY A 620 -0.63 -12.59 14.25
N GLU A 621 -1.67 -13.24 13.76
CA GLU A 621 -3.01 -13.23 14.36
C GLU A 621 -3.23 -14.45 15.23
N THR A 622 -3.70 -14.23 16.47
CA THR A 622 -3.91 -15.34 17.43
C THR A 622 -5.07 -16.24 16.98
N GLN A 623 -4.80 -17.52 16.89
CA GLN A 623 -5.76 -18.57 16.57
C GLN A 623 -6.42 -19.12 17.86
N GLU A 624 -7.50 -19.91 17.70
CA GLU A 624 -8.24 -20.50 18.83
C GLU A 624 -7.38 -21.41 19.69
N ASP A 625 -6.42 -22.12 19.09
CA ASP A 625 -5.47 -23.01 19.78
C ASP A 625 -4.35 -22.26 20.52
N GLY A 626 -4.29 -20.93 20.35
CA GLY A 626 -3.27 -20.06 20.94
C GLY A 626 -2.04 -19.87 20.07
N SER A 627 -1.92 -20.55 18.93
CA SER A 627 -0.88 -20.30 17.95
C SER A 627 -1.09 -18.97 17.23
N LEU A 628 -0.05 -18.47 16.58
CA LEU A 628 -0.08 -17.30 15.71
C LEU A 628 -0.07 -17.75 14.25
N LYS A 629 -0.97 -17.20 13.45
CA LYS A 629 -0.94 -17.32 11.99
C LYS A 629 -0.37 -16.03 11.44
N ALA A 630 0.72 -16.10 10.68
CA ALA A 630 1.27 -14.95 9.94
C ALA A 630 0.22 -14.39 8.97
N VAL A 631 -0.07 -13.10 9.08
CA VAL A 631 -1.09 -12.40 8.26
C VAL A 631 -0.55 -11.19 7.53
N ALA A 632 0.61 -10.67 7.94
CA ALA A 632 1.26 -9.53 7.32
C ALA A 632 2.77 -9.52 7.64
N GLY A 633 3.49 -8.61 7.03
CA GLY A 633 4.93 -8.43 7.21
C GLY A 633 5.67 -8.68 5.90
N ASP A 634 6.78 -9.41 5.99
CA ASP A 634 7.53 -9.81 4.80
C ASP A 634 6.59 -10.51 3.82
N GLY A 635 6.44 -9.90 2.65
CA GLY A 635 5.69 -10.48 1.55
C GLY A 635 6.63 -10.85 0.42
N LEU A 636 6.67 -10.03 -0.65
CA LEU A 636 7.68 -10.14 -1.70
C LEU A 636 9.01 -9.56 -1.18
N VAL A 637 10.07 -10.37 -1.21
CA VAL A 637 11.46 -9.93 -0.99
C VAL A 637 12.21 -10.09 -2.30
N VAL A 638 12.90 -9.01 -2.73
CA VAL A 638 13.74 -9.02 -3.93
C VAL A 638 15.14 -8.57 -3.57
N PHE A 639 16.13 -9.31 -4.01
CA PHE A 639 17.55 -8.96 -3.95
C PHE A 639 18.07 -8.76 -5.37
N VAL A 640 18.65 -7.60 -5.62
CA VAL A 640 19.23 -7.23 -6.92
C VAL A 640 20.68 -6.87 -6.74
N GLU A 641 21.50 -7.33 -7.66
CA GLU A 641 22.92 -7.04 -7.69
C GLU A 641 23.37 -6.68 -9.12
N TRP A 642 24.04 -5.56 -9.26
CA TRP A 642 24.80 -5.18 -10.46
C TRP A 642 26.27 -5.33 -10.15
N ASP A 643 26.94 -6.24 -10.86
CA ASP A 643 28.37 -6.49 -10.67
C ASP A 643 29.24 -5.29 -11.09
N GLN A 644 30.55 -5.43 -11.01
CA GLN A 644 31.53 -4.36 -11.38
C GLN A 644 31.37 -3.88 -12.83
N ASP A 645 30.90 -4.76 -13.72
CA ASP A 645 30.66 -4.50 -15.14
C ASP A 645 29.21 -4.02 -15.42
N GLY A 646 28.39 -3.87 -14.40
CA GLY A 646 27.00 -3.46 -14.48
C GLY A 646 26.04 -4.59 -14.93
N MET A 647 26.50 -5.84 -14.88
CA MET A 647 25.66 -6.99 -15.22
C MET A 647 24.72 -7.33 -14.06
N ILE A 648 23.43 -7.38 -14.36
CA ILE A 648 22.40 -7.66 -13.37
C ILE A 648 22.27 -9.15 -13.04
N SER A 649 22.11 -9.45 -11.75
CA SER A 649 21.53 -10.69 -11.22
C SER A 649 20.48 -10.36 -10.18
N ALA A 650 19.41 -11.15 -10.11
CA ALA A 650 18.36 -10.90 -9.12
C ALA A 650 17.73 -12.21 -8.64
N LYS A 651 17.32 -12.18 -7.36
CA LYS A 651 16.61 -13.26 -6.69
C LYS A 651 15.39 -12.71 -5.99
N SER A 652 14.35 -13.50 -5.87
CA SER A 652 13.13 -13.10 -5.15
C SER A 652 12.55 -14.25 -4.35
N ILE A 653 11.63 -13.93 -3.45
CA ILE A 653 10.78 -14.89 -2.77
C ILE A 653 9.42 -14.26 -2.47
N HIS A 654 8.35 -14.96 -2.77
CA HIS A 654 6.99 -14.58 -2.44
C HIS A 654 6.49 -15.44 -1.27
N GLN A 655 5.71 -14.85 -0.36
CA GLN A 655 5.25 -15.50 0.88
C GLN A 655 4.48 -16.80 0.67
N TYR A 656 3.84 -16.96 -0.49
CA TYR A 656 2.99 -18.12 -0.75
C TYR A 656 3.31 -18.79 -2.09
N GLY A 657 3.34 -18.03 -3.16
CA GLY A 657 3.49 -18.45 -4.54
C GLY A 657 2.88 -17.43 -5.50
N SER A 658 3.16 -17.54 -6.79
CA SER A 658 2.76 -16.54 -7.80
C SER A 658 1.24 -16.50 -8.07
N ALA A 659 0.55 -17.63 -7.93
CA ALA A 659 -0.90 -17.73 -8.14
C ALA A 659 -1.68 -17.35 -6.87
N THR A 660 -1.69 -16.07 -6.53
CA THR A 660 -2.10 -15.52 -5.23
C THR A 660 -3.49 -15.90 -4.77
N GLN A 661 -4.48 -16.10 -5.66
CA GLN A 661 -5.84 -16.51 -5.30
C GLN A 661 -6.35 -17.74 -6.06
N ASN A 662 -5.57 -18.27 -6.98
CA ASN A 662 -5.95 -19.45 -7.74
C ASN A 662 -5.57 -20.75 -7.00
N LYS A 663 -6.47 -21.23 -6.14
CA LYS A 663 -6.27 -22.45 -5.31
C LYS A 663 -6.07 -23.74 -6.11
N LEU A 664 -6.36 -23.73 -7.41
CA LEU A 664 -6.19 -24.88 -8.30
C LEU A 664 -4.79 -24.92 -8.95
N SER A 665 -4.07 -23.81 -8.89
CA SER A 665 -2.71 -23.73 -9.40
C SER A 665 -1.72 -24.45 -8.46
N PRO A 666 -0.72 -25.17 -9.00
CA PRO A 666 0.39 -25.67 -8.20
C PRO A 666 1.15 -24.54 -7.49
N HIS A 667 1.16 -23.33 -8.09
CA HIS A 667 1.85 -22.15 -7.59
C HIS A 667 1.04 -21.34 -6.56
N TYR A 668 -0.01 -21.92 -5.97
CA TYR A 668 -0.79 -21.29 -4.90
C TYR A 668 -0.02 -21.26 -3.57
N SER A 669 0.86 -22.24 -3.34
CA SER A 669 1.56 -22.41 -2.07
C SER A 669 2.94 -23.08 -2.21
N ASP A 670 3.52 -23.10 -3.40
CA ASP A 670 4.79 -23.79 -3.67
C ASP A 670 6.01 -23.09 -3.04
N GLN A 671 5.92 -21.81 -2.76
CA GLN A 671 7.01 -21.04 -2.13
C GLN A 671 6.93 -20.95 -0.60
N VAL A 672 5.93 -21.54 0.04
CA VAL A 672 5.71 -21.46 1.50
C VAL A 672 6.91 -21.95 2.31
N GLU A 673 7.48 -23.11 1.95
CA GLU A 673 8.61 -23.69 2.67
C GLU A 673 9.87 -22.86 2.48
N ILE A 674 10.24 -22.55 1.23
CA ILE A 674 11.45 -21.78 0.95
C ILE A 674 11.36 -20.33 1.48
N PHE A 675 10.13 -19.78 1.62
CA PHE A 675 9.93 -18.51 2.29
C PHE A 675 10.17 -18.60 3.80
N ALA A 676 9.72 -19.69 4.44
CA ALA A 676 9.98 -19.93 5.86
C ALA A 676 11.48 -20.19 6.13
N GLU A 677 12.18 -20.79 5.18
CA GLU A 677 13.63 -21.07 5.20
C GLU A 677 14.50 -19.92 4.72
N GLU A 678 13.88 -18.75 4.36
CA GLU A 678 14.58 -17.54 3.90
C GLU A 678 15.43 -17.75 2.64
N THR A 679 15.02 -18.72 1.82
CA THR A 679 15.71 -19.10 0.58
C THR A 679 15.09 -18.40 -0.61
N LEU A 680 15.88 -17.56 -1.31
CA LEU A 680 15.43 -16.84 -2.49
C LEU A 680 15.60 -17.69 -3.75
N LYS A 681 14.62 -17.60 -4.67
CA LYS A 681 14.64 -18.20 -6.00
C LYS A 681 15.25 -17.23 -7.03
N GLU A 682 15.80 -17.75 -8.13
CA GLU A 682 16.19 -16.95 -9.29
C GLU A 682 14.96 -16.32 -9.96
N THR A 683 15.10 -15.10 -10.47
CA THR A 683 13.99 -14.33 -11.09
C THR A 683 13.82 -14.58 -12.59
N TYR A 684 14.76 -15.26 -13.25
CA TYR A 684 14.76 -15.50 -14.71
C TYR A 684 14.55 -14.23 -15.56
N PHE A 685 15.14 -13.11 -15.11
CA PHE A 685 15.03 -11.82 -15.78
C PHE A 685 15.66 -11.83 -17.19
N LYS A 686 16.77 -12.57 -17.36
CA LYS A 686 17.45 -12.70 -18.67
C LYS A 686 16.73 -13.72 -19.54
N ILE A 687 16.61 -13.42 -20.84
CA ILE A 687 15.84 -14.23 -21.79
C ILE A 687 16.31 -15.67 -21.87
N GLU A 688 17.62 -15.92 -21.88
CA GLU A 688 18.18 -17.27 -21.97
C GLU A 688 17.84 -18.11 -20.73
N ALA A 689 17.88 -17.49 -19.54
CA ALA A 689 17.51 -18.13 -18.30
C ALA A 689 16.00 -18.41 -18.25
N LEU A 690 15.18 -17.48 -18.75
CA LEU A 690 13.74 -17.66 -18.84
C LEU A 690 13.37 -18.80 -19.78
N GLU A 691 13.94 -18.86 -21.00
CA GLU A 691 13.64 -19.91 -21.97
C GLU A 691 13.98 -21.29 -21.45
N ALA A 692 15.10 -21.44 -20.71
CA ALA A 692 15.50 -22.69 -20.09
C ALA A 692 14.60 -23.12 -18.91
N ASN A 693 13.81 -22.22 -18.34
CA ASN A 693 12.97 -22.46 -17.16
C ASN A 693 11.48 -22.13 -17.37
N THR A 694 11.02 -22.00 -18.61
CA THR A 694 9.62 -21.76 -18.96
C THR A 694 8.82 -23.06 -18.77
N GLU A 695 7.78 -23.03 -17.93
CA GLU A 695 6.84 -24.13 -17.73
C GLU A 695 5.70 -24.09 -18.74
N SER A 696 5.20 -22.90 -19.03
CA SER A 696 4.11 -22.71 -20.02
C SER A 696 4.23 -21.40 -20.78
N MET A 697 3.66 -21.40 -21.99
CA MET A 697 3.61 -20.23 -22.86
C MET A 697 2.25 -20.15 -23.55
N ILE A 698 1.65 -18.96 -23.57
CA ILE A 698 0.44 -18.66 -24.32
C ILE A 698 0.56 -17.32 -25.02
N THR A 699 -0.14 -17.15 -26.14
CA THR A 699 -0.34 -15.85 -26.77
C THR A 699 -1.81 -15.46 -26.63
N VAL A 700 -2.06 -14.19 -26.28
CA VAL A 700 -3.40 -13.65 -26.12
C VAL A 700 -3.57 -12.37 -26.97
N PRO A 701 -4.75 -12.14 -27.60
CA PRO A 701 -5.94 -13.00 -27.58
C PRO A 701 -5.71 -14.34 -28.28
N PHE A 702 -6.49 -15.34 -27.91
CA PHE A 702 -6.42 -16.64 -28.60
C PHE A 702 -6.94 -16.49 -30.03
N ASN A 703 -6.16 -16.93 -31.03
CA ASN A 703 -6.63 -17.09 -32.38
C ASN A 703 -7.54 -18.33 -32.43
N TYR A 704 -8.83 -18.13 -32.53
CA TYR A 704 -9.79 -19.20 -32.87
C TYR A 704 -9.88 -19.28 -34.38
N ASP A 705 -9.03 -20.11 -35.02
CA ASP A 705 -9.20 -20.54 -36.39
C ASP A 705 -10.46 -21.43 -36.58
#